data_6bffb7add783a86ac5464fdcc07c26f7
#
_entry.id   6bffb7add783a86ac5464fdcc07c26f7
#
_cell.length_a   1.000
_cell.length_b   1.000
_cell.length_c   1.000
_cell.angle_alpha   90.00
_cell.angle_beta   90.00
_cell.angle_gamma   90.00
#
_symmetry.space_group_name_H-M   'P 1'
#
loop_
_entity.id
_entity.type
_entity.pdbx_description
1 polymer ?
#
loop_
_entity_poly.entity_id
_entity_poly.type
_entity_poly.pdbx_seq_one_letter_code
_entity_poly.pdbx_strand_id
1 'polypeptide(L)'
;MKRLLAVTSILALAFFAQAEDPVKITFLGDVMCQGPMLKPYSTADGKYDFSEVFSSVKGLLSESDYVFANLETPIAPDNQDLTHERYAFCSPHEFAEAAKAAGIDFVFTANNHCLDRSPTGIPRTIEALDKIGLPHTGTFATAQDAAKPAIVDVKGFRIGVLSYTYGSNAFANNQYLSETNRFMVNLFQEQELANPLARAWIRNRNSEEGKRYVEYEKKNRPENLTLPVYERQEPHERERKELQADVARMKAAKPDFIAMGMHTGGQYNPVATKYTKELAEFIRGCGVDWIAGSHEHVVHGGDFSKIAENRLTTYSLGNFCGLNGVWETPFDKMGDYSIAWHLYLDRKADGAPYVAKTTFSVLKTIKAAEKGRIRVVPVADYYIRQTDHEIRQKLRADLIQIAKAFSGIDFDKLGVCAEYPLTAASVPAVEMKPFTVDKNVPAGNIELDRIEGNTVYVHQELRDTSSAWFYWAFRVTGAQGRKLDFRFTKYVAVGTRGPCVSLDKGKTWSYAAEKNATRNFFTYTFPADATEVWFYETIPYLQTDWNAFLKRHEAERGKVFETGVLCKSRKGRDVERAVFGNLSGKPKYRIFLSARRHCSETMASFVLEGVLESVFAQDETGAWYRENVEIMAVPFMDKDGCEEGDQGKNRKPHDHNRDYTDFIYPETRGIRDWIAQRANNKLDIFFDFHCPWLYGNFNEFVYQVHEKHKENTEKTSRFGKILEGLQRGAMAYREKDDIRWGVGWNSDKNYTAGRAVKAWAMDELQCEFVSSFEIPFATANGKVVTRESCREFGGDIARAFRRYIETR
;
A
#
# COMPACT_ATOMS: atom_id res chain seq x y z
N MET A 1 -9.17 67.12 28.89
CA MET A 1 -7.86 66.44 28.98
C MET A 1 -8.05 65.01 29.51
N LYS A 2 -8.22 64.05 28.69
CA LYS A 2 -8.11 62.62 29.03
C LYS A 2 -7.34 61.93 27.91
N ARG A 3 -6.17 61.41 28.23
CA ARG A 3 -5.29 60.68 27.30
C ARG A 3 -5.84 59.28 27.15
N LEU A 4 -6.10 58.87 25.91
CA LEU A 4 -6.35 57.47 25.49
C LEU A 4 -4.99 56.79 25.31
N LEU A 5 -4.72 55.74 26.08
CA LEU A 5 -3.63 54.79 25.84
C LEU A 5 -4.16 53.69 24.91
N ALA A 6 -3.63 53.61 23.70
CA ALA A 6 -3.80 52.48 22.81
C ALA A 6 -2.80 51.40 23.18
N VAL A 7 -3.30 50.25 23.62
CA VAL A 7 -2.48 49.02 23.78
C VAL A 7 -2.52 48.27 22.47
N THR A 8 -1.42 48.27 21.75
CA THR A 8 -1.21 47.46 20.54
C THR A 8 -0.74 46.06 20.97
N SER A 9 -1.62 45.09 20.91
CA SER A 9 -1.27 43.68 21.10
C SER A 9 -0.61 43.18 19.83
N ILE A 10 0.69 42.93 19.85
CA ILE A 10 1.41 42.19 18.82
C ILE A 10 1.15 40.70 19.06
N LEU A 11 0.27 40.12 18.25
CA LEU A 11 0.20 38.63 18.10
C LEU A 11 1.44 38.16 17.36
N ALA A 12 2.38 37.57 18.08
CA ALA A 12 3.43 36.78 17.50
C ALA A 12 2.80 35.45 17.05
N LEU A 13 2.55 35.30 15.73
CA LEU A 13 2.30 34.00 15.11
C LEU A 13 3.59 33.21 15.15
N ALA A 14 3.73 32.34 16.13
CA ALA A 14 4.72 31.29 16.08
C ALA A 14 4.28 30.30 14.99
N PHE A 15 4.90 30.36 13.80
CA PHE A 15 4.89 29.28 12.86
C PHE A 15 5.63 28.10 13.52
N PHE A 16 4.90 27.12 14.02
CA PHE A 16 5.45 25.80 14.23
C PHE A 16 5.73 25.24 12.84
N ALA A 17 6.98 25.31 12.41
CA ALA A 17 7.46 24.49 11.31
C ALA A 17 7.19 23.04 11.73
N GLN A 18 6.30 22.38 11.03
CA GLN A 18 6.15 20.94 11.13
C GLN A 18 7.50 20.36 10.74
N ALA A 19 8.14 19.58 11.62
CA ALA A 19 9.38 18.93 11.28
C ALA A 19 9.10 18.03 10.05
N GLU A 20 9.78 18.31 8.95
CA GLU A 20 9.70 17.45 7.77
C GLU A 20 10.24 16.06 8.16
N ASP A 21 9.62 15.00 7.63
CA ASP A 21 10.10 13.64 7.85
C ASP A 21 11.54 13.51 7.30
N PRO A 22 12.44 12.78 8.01
CA PRO A 22 13.80 12.58 7.55
C PRO A 22 13.85 11.96 6.14
N VAL A 23 14.76 12.42 5.29
CA VAL A 23 14.94 11.92 3.92
C VAL A 23 15.45 10.49 3.95
N LYS A 24 14.72 9.56 3.36
CA LYS A 24 15.06 8.13 3.33
C LYS A 24 15.80 7.75 2.06
N ILE A 25 17.04 7.29 2.21
CA ILE A 25 17.87 6.75 1.12
C ILE A 25 18.03 5.25 1.31
N THR A 26 17.89 4.48 0.23
CA THR A 26 18.01 3.03 0.26
C THR A 26 19.11 2.54 -0.67
N PHE A 27 19.91 1.59 -0.18
CA PHE A 27 20.93 0.86 -0.96
C PHE A 27 20.49 -0.60 -1.10
N LEU A 28 20.58 -1.12 -2.33
CA LEU A 28 20.28 -2.49 -2.70
C LEU A 28 21.56 -3.21 -3.18
N GLY A 29 21.57 -4.52 -3.11
CA GLY A 29 22.64 -5.36 -3.62
C GLY A 29 22.64 -5.55 -5.14
N ASP A 30 23.06 -6.73 -5.60
CA ASP A 30 23.31 -7.05 -7.01
C ASP A 30 22.02 -7.25 -7.80
N VAL A 31 21.87 -6.49 -8.88
CA VAL A 31 20.78 -6.57 -9.86
C VAL A 31 21.31 -7.30 -11.09
N MET A 32 20.96 -8.57 -11.22
CA MET A 32 21.49 -9.45 -12.25
C MET A 32 20.37 -10.01 -13.14
N CYS A 33 20.63 -10.13 -14.45
CA CYS A 33 19.80 -10.86 -15.39
C CYS A 33 20.63 -11.93 -16.11
N GLN A 34 20.46 -13.15 -15.70
CA GLN A 34 21.22 -14.28 -16.23
C GLN A 34 20.53 -14.92 -17.44
N GLY A 35 21.28 -15.61 -18.32
CA GLY A 35 20.76 -16.19 -19.56
C GLY A 35 19.45 -16.98 -19.44
N PRO A 36 19.27 -17.87 -18.44
CA PRO A 36 18.00 -18.59 -18.26
C PRO A 36 16.77 -17.72 -18.03
N MET A 37 16.93 -16.42 -17.66
CA MET A 37 15.80 -15.49 -17.51
C MET A 37 15.30 -14.97 -18.85
N LEU A 38 16.09 -14.94 -19.90
CA LEU A 38 15.71 -14.29 -21.15
C LEU A 38 14.47 -14.93 -21.79
N LYS A 39 14.51 -16.25 -21.99
CA LYS A 39 13.40 -16.98 -22.66
C LYS A 39 12.07 -16.86 -21.92
N PRO A 40 11.98 -17.06 -20.59
CA PRO A 40 10.71 -16.96 -19.87
C PRO A 40 10.09 -15.55 -19.86
N TYR A 41 10.90 -14.51 -20.02
CA TYR A 41 10.42 -13.12 -20.03
C TYR A 41 10.28 -12.54 -21.44
N SER A 42 10.58 -13.32 -22.49
CA SER A 42 10.35 -12.87 -23.88
C SER A 42 8.85 -12.79 -24.21
N THR A 43 8.48 -11.79 -24.99
CA THR A 43 7.13 -11.56 -25.48
C THR A 43 7.00 -11.95 -26.95
N ALA A 44 5.78 -12.12 -27.45
CA ALA A 44 5.52 -12.57 -28.80
C ALA A 44 6.03 -11.60 -29.89
N ASP A 45 6.22 -10.33 -29.57
CA ASP A 45 6.75 -9.28 -30.46
C ASP A 45 8.29 -9.17 -30.40
N GLY A 46 8.96 -10.10 -29.73
CA GLY A 46 10.43 -10.15 -29.65
C GLY A 46 11.05 -9.21 -28.61
N LYS A 47 10.22 -8.62 -27.75
CA LYS A 47 10.65 -7.83 -26.59
C LYS A 47 10.70 -8.67 -25.31
N TYR A 48 10.92 -8.00 -24.18
CA TYR A 48 10.96 -8.63 -22.87
C TYR A 48 10.10 -7.88 -21.86
N ASP A 49 9.44 -8.61 -20.95
CA ASP A 49 8.67 -8.04 -19.85
C ASP A 49 9.17 -8.57 -18.51
N PHE A 50 9.96 -7.78 -17.81
CA PHE A 50 10.49 -8.08 -16.47
C PHE A 50 9.68 -7.42 -15.34
N SER A 51 8.52 -6.86 -15.62
CA SER A 51 7.70 -6.14 -14.62
C SER A 51 7.33 -7.02 -13.41
N GLU A 52 7.13 -8.32 -13.64
CA GLU A 52 6.83 -9.29 -12.58
C GLU A 52 7.96 -9.43 -11.56
N VAL A 53 9.22 -9.35 -12.01
CA VAL A 53 10.41 -9.54 -11.15
C VAL A 53 10.37 -8.61 -9.95
N PHE A 54 10.01 -7.35 -10.17
CA PHE A 54 10.08 -6.28 -9.18
C PHE A 54 8.71 -5.89 -8.60
N SER A 55 7.63 -6.50 -9.05
CA SER A 55 6.25 -6.11 -8.70
C SER A 55 5.98 -6.08 -7.19
N SER A 56 6.57 -7.00 -6.43
CA SER A 56 6.33 -7.14 -4.99
C SER A 56 7.19 -6.21 -4.11
N VAL A 57 8.31 -5.67 -4.63
CA VAL A 57 9.18 -4.74 -3.89
C VAL A 57 8.84 -3.28 -4.16
N LYS A 58 8.05 -2.99 -5.18
CA LYS A 58 7.69 -1.61 -5.57
C LYS A 58 7.14 -0.78 -4.41
N GLY A 59 6.30 -1.37 -3.56
CA GLY A 59 5.76 -0.71 -2.37
C GLY A 59 6.86 -0.28 -1.40
N LEU A 60 7.80 -1.18 -1.08
CA LEU A 60 8.92 -0.89 -0.19
C LEU A 60 9.86 0.18 -0.77
N LEU A 61 10.17 0.11 -2.07
CA LEU A 61 11.06 1.07 -2.71
C LEU A 61 10.42 2.47 -2.81
N SER A 62 9.11 2.54 -3.02
CA SER A 62 8.37 3.82 -3.07
C SER A 62 8.29 4.56 -1.72
N GLU A 63 8.67 3.91 -0.62
CA GLU A 63 8.82 4.56 0.70
C GLU A 63 10.16 5.30 0.84
N SER A 64 11.08 5.14 -0.13
CA SER A 64 12.38 5.80 -0.16
C SER A 64 12.35 7.00 -1.07
N ASP A 65 13.07 8.06 -0.68
CA ASP A 65 13.22 9.26 -1.48
C ASP A 65 14.24 9.08 -2.61
N TYR A 66 15.17 8.12 -2.44
CA TYR A 66 16.16 7.74 -3.46
C TYR A 66 16.71 6.34 -3.22
N VAL A 67 16.87 5.56 -4.31
CA VAL A 67 17.31 4.16 -4.25
C VAL A 67 18.50 3.92 -5.13
N PHE A 68 19.60 3.41 -4.54
CA PHE A 68 20.82 2.97 -5.21
C PHE A 68 20.87 1.44 -5.31
N ALA A 69 21.43 0.91 -6.43
CA ALA A 69 21.64 -0.53 -6.62
C ALA A 69 22.91 -0.83 -7.44
N ASN A 70 23.49 -2.01 -7.30
CA ASN A 70 24.57 -2.46 -8.16
C ASN A 70 24.01 -3.17 -9.40
N LEU A 71 24.17 -2.61 -10.59
CA LEU A 71 23.74 -3.23 -11.85
C LEU A 71 24.85 -4.15 -12.37
N GLU A 72 24.74 -5.45 -12.05
CA GLU A 72 25.80 -6.43 -12.32
C GLU A 72 25.55 -7.19 -13.62
N THR A 73 25.32 -6.44 -14.68
CA THR A 73 25.18 -6.94 -16.05
C THR A 73 25.31 -5.79 -17.05
N PRO A 74 26.00 -5.94 -18.17
CA PRO A 74 25.89 -5.03 -19.31
C PRO A 74 24.44 -4.98 -19.83
N ILE A 75 24.05 -3.83 -20.40
CA ILE A 75 22.72 -3.62 -21.00
C ILE A 75 22.88 -3.36 -22.51
N ALA A 76 22.12 -4.07 -23.31
CA ALA A 76 22.05 -3.88 -24.76
C ALA A 76 20.93 -2.88 -25.12
N PRO A 77 21.24 -1.71 -25.71
CA PRO A 77 20.23 -0.70 -26.05
C PRO A 77 19.30 -1.13 -27.19
N ASP A 78 19.71 -2.11 -27.97
CA ASP A 78 19.05 -2.64 -29.17
C ASP A 78 18.70 -4.14 -29.07
N ASN A 79 18.85 -4.74 -27.90
CA ASN A 79 18.68 -6.17 -27.63
C ASN A 79 19.55 -7.08 -28.50
N GLN A 80 20.69 -6.57 -28.99
CA GLN A 80 21.67 -7.38 -29.72
C GLN A 80 22.77 -7.87 -28.77
N ASP A 81 23.33 -9.03 -29.07
CA ASP A 81 24.42 -9.64 -28.28
C ASP A 81 24.04 -9.93 -26.82
N LEU A 82 22.78 -10.38 -26.63
CA LEU A 82 22.29 -10.79 -25.31
C LEU A 82 23.03 -12.03 -24.80
N THR A 83 22.92 -12.28 -23.47
CA THR A 83 23.56 -13.44 -22.82
C THR A 83 23.22 -14.76 -23.51
N HIS A 84 24.22 -15.42 -23.99
CA HIS A 84 24.17 -16.78 -24.53
C HIS A 84 25.20 -17.72 -23.88
N GLU A 85 26.13 -17.18 -23.14
CA GLU A 85 27.12 -17.90 -22.34
C GLU A 85 26.66 -18.02 -20.87
N ARG A 86 27.33 -18.91 -20.14
CA ARG A 86 26.98 -19.19 -18.75
C ARG A 86 27.38 -18.08 -17.80
N TYR A 87 28.52 -17.43 -18.04
CA TYR A 87 29.12 -16.48 -17.11
C TYR A 87 29.49 -15.14 -17.72
N ALA A 88 29.10 -14.86 -18.96
CA ALA A 88 29.28 -13.57 -19.59
C ALA A 88 27.91 -13.00 -19.93
N PHE A 89 27.50 -11.95 -19.22
CA PHE A 89 26.14 -11.41 -19.25
C PHE A 89 25.97 -10.29 -20.26
N CYS A 90 24.77 -10.12 -20.73
CA CYS A 90 24.24 -8.92 -21.37
C CYS A 90 22.72 -9.00 -21.35
N SER A 91 22.08 -8.01 -20.78
CA SER A 91 20.64 -8.00 -20.56
C SER A 91 19.94 -7.07 -21.56
N PRO A 92 18.69 -7.37 -21.93
CA PRO A 92 17.90 -6.45 -22.74
C PRO A 92 17.60 -5.16 -21.95
N HIS A 93 17.41 -4.04 -22.69
CA HIS A 93 17.17 -2.73 -22.05
C HIS A 93 15.89 -2.72 -21.19
N GLU A 94 14.88 -3.54 -21.53
CA GLU A 94 13.64 -3.68 -20.75
C GLU A 94 13.90 -4.16 -19.31
N PHE A 95 15.03 -4.84 -19.06
CA PHE A 95 15.39 -5.23 -17.70
C PHE A 95 15.75 -4.01 -16.84
N ALA A 96 16.54 -3.09 -17.38
CA ALA A 96 16.88 -1.84 -16.70
C ALA A 96 15.65 -0.90 -16.59
N GLU A 97 14.80 -0.87 -17.62
CA GLU A 97 13.51 -0.14 -17.56
C GLU A 97 12.62 -0.67 -16.43
N ALA A 98 12.49 -1.99 -16.28
CA ALA A 98 11.69 -2.60 -15.22
C ALA A 98 12.27 -2.31 -13.83
N ALA A 99 13.59 -2.33 -13.67
CA ALA A 99 14.27 -1.98 -12.43
C ALA A 99 14.03 -0.49 -12.06
N LYS A 100 14.17 0.43 -13.02
CA LYS A 100 13.83 1.85 -12.83
C LYS A 100 12.34 2.04 -12.48
N ALA A 101 11.44 1.40 -13.20
CA ALA A 101 9.99 1.47 -12.95
C ALA A 101 9.57 0.91 -11.59
N ALA A 102 10.42 0.09 -10.97
CA ALA A 102 10.24 -0.41 -9.62
C ALA A 102 10.66 0.59 -8.53
N GLY A 103 11.43 1.64 -8.89
CA GLY A 103 11.89 2.67 -7.98
C GLY A 103 13.40 2.69 -7.75
N ILE A 104 14.23 2.08 -8.62
CA ILE A 104 15.68 2.26 -8.58
C ILE A 104 16.00 3.56 -9.30
N ASP A 105 16.67 4.49 -8.60
CA ASP A 105 16.97 5.85 -9.10
C ASP A 105 18.40 6.02 -9.59
N PHE A 106 19.34 5.18 -9.13
CA PHE A 106 20.75 5.25 -9.50
C PHE A 106 21.39 3.87 -9.49
N VAL A 107 22.32 3.60 -10.45
CA VAL A 107 23.04 2.32 -10.48
C VAL A 107 24.56 2.48 -10.45
N PHE A 108 25.19 1.62 -9.64
CA PHE A 108 26.64 1.38 -9.68
C PHE A 108 26.93 0.42 -10.82
N THR A 109 27.88 0.74 -11.69
CA THR A 109 28.20 -0.06 -12.88
C THR A 109 29.60 -0.64 -12.86
N ALA A 110 30.48 -0.26 -11.92
CA ALA A 110 31.78 -0.91 -11.74
C ALA A 110 31.60 -2.22 -10.96
N ASN A 111 31.65 -3.33 -11.69
CA ASN A 111 31.57 -4.71 -11.17
C ASN A 111 32.33 -5.68 -12.06
N ASN A 112 32.49 -6.93 -11.66
CA ASN A 112 33.24 -7.92 -12.41
C ASN A 112 32.63 -8.28 -13.77
N HIS A 113 31.33 -7.99 -13.99
CA HIS A 113 30.66 -8.23 -15.27
C HIS A 113 30.63 -7.04 -16.23
N CYS A 114 31.19 -5.89 -15.86
CA CYS A 114 31.13 -4.68 -16.68
C CYS A 114 31.84 -4.81 -18.06
N LEU A 115 32.77 -5.74 -18.21
CA LEU A 115 33.47 -6.05 -19.46
C LEU A 115 33.07 -7.35 -20.13
N ASP A 116 31.94 -7.94 -19.77
CA ASP A 116 31.45 -9.20 -20.37
C ASP A 116 31.16 -9.06 -21.87
N ARG A 117 30.94 -7.86 -22.36
CA ARG A 117 30.80 -7.53 -23.79
C ARG A 117 31.99 -6.66 -24.29
N SER A 118 33.19 -6.92 -23.76
CA SER A 118 34.43 -6.20 -24.09
C SER A 118 34.38 -4.68 -23.74
N PRO A 119 35.46 -3.93 -23.90
CA PRO A 119 35.42 -2.48 -23.71
C PRO A 119 34.34 -1.76 -24.55
N THR A 120 33.95 -2.32 -25.70
CA THR A 120 32.88 -1.74 -26.54
C THR A 120 31.47 -1.92 -25.96
N GLY A 121 31.29 -2.86 -25.04
CA GLY A 121 30.03 -3.05 -24.30
C GLY A 121 29.70 -1.93 -23.30
N ILE A 122 30.74 -1.27 -22.78
CA ILE A 122 30.54 -0.17 -21.80
C ILE A 122 29.80 1.01 -22.41
N PRO A 123 30.18 1.62 -23.54
CA PRO A 123 29.42 2.70 -24.17
C PRO A 123 27.97 2.28 -24.50
N ARG A 124 27.74 1.05 -24.92
CA ARG A 124 26.39 0.53 -25.20
C ARG A 124 25.54 0.46 -23.93
N THR A 125 26.11 0.02 -22.83
CA THR A 125 25.42 0.01 -21.53
C THR A 125 25.08 1.43 -21.08
N ILE A 126 26.01 2.36 -21.20
CA ILE A 126 25.80 3.78 -20.89
C ILE A 126 24.68 4.37 -21.76
N GLU A 127 24.72 4.12 -23.08
CA GLU A 127 23.66 4.55 -24.02
C GLU A 127 22.27 4.04 -23.59
N ALA A 128 22.18 2.77 -23.20
CA ALA A 128 20.92 2.18 -22.72
C ALA A 128 20.41 2.86 -21.45
N LEU A 129 21.29 3.12 -20.48
CA LEU A 129 20.94 3.77 -19.21
C LEU A 129 20.56 5.24 -19.41
N ASP A 130 21.32 5.98 -20.23
CA ASP A 130 21.03 7.38 -20.57
C ASP A 130 19.67 7.52 -21.28
N LYS A 131 19.39 6.63 -22.24
CA LYS A 131 18.13 6.63 -22.99
C LYS A 131 16.90 6.49 -22.08
N ILE A 132 16.99 5.68 -21.04
CA ILE A 132 15.91 5.55 -20.06
C ILE A 132 16.01 6.58 -18.93
N GLY A 133 17.06 7.41 -18.91
CA GLY A 133 17.32 8.39 -17.86
C GLY A 133 17.56 7.76 -16.49
N LEU A 134 18.35 6.68 -16.42
CA LEU A 134 18.78 6.03 -15.17
C LEU A 134 20.24 6.47 -14.88
N PRO A 135 20.46 7.36 -13.91
CA PRO A 135 21.79 7.83 -13.53
C PRO A 135 22.70 6.69 -13.09
N HIS A 136 23.99 6.81 -13.41
CA HIS A 136 24.97 5.74 -13.14
C HIS A 136 26.38 6.29 -12.94
N THR A 137 27.28 5.48 -12.36
CA THR A 137 28.72 5.77 -12.27
C THR A 137 29.53 4.49 -12.07
N GLY A 138 30.84 4.58 -12.35
CA GLY A 138 31.83 3.49 -12.17
C GLY A 138 32.38 2.94 -13.47
N THR A 139 31.62 3.06 -14.58
CA THR A 139 32.08 2.81 -15.94
C THR A 139 31.84 4.03 -16.81
N PHE A 140 32.72 4.30 -17.78
CA PHE A 140 32.74 5.55 -18.54
C PHE A 140 33.06 5.33 -20.04
N ALA A 141 32.37 6.05 -20.89
CA ALA A 141 32.60 6.03 -22.33
C ALA A 141 33.82 6.88 -22.73
N THR A 142 34.11 7.95 -21.98
CA THR A 142 35.22 8.88 -22.26
C THR A 142 36.02 9.20 -20.98
N ALA A 143 37.27 9.56 -21.14
CA ALA A 143 38.10 10.03 -20.02
C ALA A 143 37.56 11.33 -19.40
N GLN A 144 36.87 12.16 -20.20
CA GLN A 144 36.23 13.37 -19.71
C GLN A 144 35.07 13.04 -18.75
N ASP A 145 34.28 12.03 -19.05
CA ASP A 145 33.19 11.60 -18.18
C ASP A 145 33.71 10.97 -16.89
N ALA A 146 34.78 10.17 -16.97
CA ALA A 146 35.46 9.62 -15.79
C ALA A 146 36.02 10.69 -14.83
N ALA A 147 36.36 11.87 -15.35
CA ALA A 147 36.84 12.97 -14.53
C ALA A 147 35.73 13.81 -13.86
N LYS A 148 34.47 13.62 -14.23
CA LYS A 148 33.30 14.37 -13.66
C LYS A 148 32.81 13.72 -12.37
N PRO A 149 32.73 14.48 -11.27
CA PRO A 149 32.04 13.98 -10.06
C PRO A 149 30.55 13.69 -10.32
N ALA A 150 30.11 12.49 -10.01
CA ALA A 150 28.68 12.16 -10.02
C ALA A 150 28.06 12.65 -8.70
N ILE A 151 27.13 13.61 -8.77
CA ILE A 151 26.42 14.17 -7.61
C ILE A 151 24.93 14.13 -7.88
N VAL A 152 24.17 13.64 -6.91
CA VAL A 152 22.69 13.67 -6.91
C VAL A 152 22.20 14.59 -5.80
N ASP A 153 21.12 15.30 -6.07
CA ASP A 153 20.39 16.08 -5.06
C ASP A 153 19.12 15.32 -4.68
N VAL A 154 18.99 15.01 -3.39
CA VAL A 154 17.84 14.32 -2.85
C VAL A 154 17.20 15.20 -1.79
N LYS A 155 16.16 15.93 -2.16
CA LYS A 155 15.46 16.86 -1.26
C LYS A 155 16.40 17.81 -0.51
N GLY A 156 17.36 18.38 -1.22
CA GLY A 156 18.33 19.32 -0.70
C GLY A 156 19.57 18.72 -0.01
N PHE A 157 19.71 17.38 0.00
CA PHE A 157 20.96 16.70 0.37
C PHE A 157 21.75 16.37 -0.89
N ARG A 158 22.98 16.90 -0.99
CA ARG A 158 23.90 16.65 -2.10
C ARG A 158 24.76 15.43 -1.80
N ILE A 159 24.59 14.35 -2.54
CA ILE A 159 25.31 13.10 -2.34
C ILE A 159 26.26 12.87 -3.50
N GLY A 160 27.57 12.85 -3.21
CA GLY A 160 28.59 12.44 -4.14
C GLY A 160 28.61 10.92 -4.25
N VAL A 161 28.67 10.38 -5.47
CA VAL A 161 28.53 8.94 -5.72
C VAL A 161 29.76 8.42 -6.44
N LEU A 162 30.37 7.36 -5.91
CA LEU A 162 31.46 6.62 -6.49
C LEU A 162 31.10 5.15 -6.64
N SER A 163 31.69 4.45 -7.60
CA SER A 163 31.57 3.00 -7.76
C SER A 163 32.85 2.41 -8.21
N TYR A 164 33.34 1.36 -7.55
CA TYR A 164 34.63 0.72 -7.80
C TYR A 164 34.49 -0.80 -7.70
N THR A 165 35.33 -1.54 -8.49
CA THR A 165 35.37 -3.00 -8.48
C THR A 165 36.78 -3.55 -8.29
N TYR A 166 36.90 -4.77 -7.73
CA TYR A 166 38.14 -5.49 -7.63
C TYR A 166 38.66 -5.98 -9.00
N GLY A 167 37.76 -6.19 -9.96
CA GLY A 167 38.11 -6.78 -11.26
C GLY A 167 36.94 -6.73 -12.24
N SER A 168 37.13 -7.39 -13.39
CA SER A 168 36.18 -7.36 -14.50
C SER A 168 36.03 -8.71 -15.20
N ASN A 169 36.26 -9.84 -14.52
CA ASN A 169 36.35 -11.17 -15.09
C ASN A 169 37.34 -11.25 -16.27
N ALA A 170 38.38 -10.42 -16.19
CA ALA A 170 39.33 -10.20 -17.30
C ALA A 170 39.96 -11.49 -17.80
N PHE A 171 40.31 -12.40 -16.89
CA PHE A 171 40.91 -13.70 -17.28
C PHE A 171 39.86 -14.61 -17.93
N ALA A 172 38.66 -14.71 -17.41
CA ALA A 172 37.58 -15.57 -17.93
C ALA A 172 37.14 -15.13 -19.33
N ASN A 173 37.01 -13.82 -19.55
CA ASN A 173 36.53 -13.23 -20.80
C ASN A 173 37.66 -12.88 -21.76
N ASN A 174 38.95 -13.01 -21.32
CA ASN A 174 40.12 -12.58 -22.04
C ASN A 174 40.05 -11.08 -22.47
N GLN A 175 39.48 -10.24 -21.62
CA GLN A 175 39.25 -8.81 -21.85
C GLN A 175 40.06 -7.97 -20.84
N TYR A 176 41.20 -7.41 -21.30
CA TYR A 176 42.03 -6.54 -20.49
C TYR A 176 41.98 -5.12 -20.99
N LEU A 177 41.92 -4.16 -20.08
CA LEU A 177 42.06 -2.75 -20.38
C LEU A 177 43.50 -2.41 -20.70
N SER A 178 43.71 -1.54 -21.67
CA SER A 178 45.00 -0.96 -22.04
C SER A 178 45.18 0.39 -21.36
N GLU A 179 46.37 0.95 -21.43
CA GLU A 179 46.62 2.32 -20.92
C GLU A 179 45.71 3.39 -21.59
N THR A 180 45.25 3.13 -22.81
CA THR A 180 44.39 4.09 -23.55
C THR A 180 42.93 4.05 -23.16
N ASN A 181 42.47 2.97 -22.58
CA ASN A 181 41.06 2.80 -22.18
C ASN A 181 40.90 2.42 -20.70
N ARG A 182 41.96 2.52 -19.89
CA ARG A 182 41.99 2.24 -18.46
C ARG A 182 40.95 3.04 -17.68
N PHE A 183 40.65 4.27 -18.11
CA PHE A 183 39.66 5.16 -17.53
C PHE A 183 38.22 4.60 -17.58
N MET A 184 38.00 3.58 -18.42
CA MET A 184 36.64 3.07 -18.65
C MET A 184 36.06 2.37 -17.44
N VAL A 185 36.85 1.89 -16.48
CA VAL A 185 36.40 1.18 -15.28
C VAL A 185 37.18 1.63 -14.05
N ASN A 186 36.51 2.00 -13.01
CA ASN A 186 37.13 2.26 -11.70
C ASN A 186 37.48 0.95 -11.01
N LEU A 187 38.75 0.71 -10.77
CA LEU A 187 39.30 -0.53 -10.18
C LEU A 187 39.95 -0.25 -8.83
N PHE A 188 39.85 -1.19 -7.88
CA PHE A 188 40.57 -1.16 -6.61
C PHE A 188 41.97 -1.72 -6.70
N GLN A 189 42.22 -2.54 -7.72
CA GLN A 189 43.45 -3.25 -7.97
C GLN A 189 43.61 -3.53 -9.47
N GLU A 190 44.75 -4.01 -9.91
CA GLU A 190 44.91 -4.52 -11.28
C GLU A 190 43.86 -5.58 -11.61
N GLN A 191 43.47 -5.69 -12.88
CA GLN A 191 42.58 -6.74 -13.33
C GLN A 191 43.15 -8.13 -13.03
N GLU A 192 42.31 -9.11 -12.85
CA GLU A 192 42.64 -10.46 -12.48
C GLU A 192 43.69 -11.05 -13.47
N LEU A 193 44.78 -11.56 -12.94
CA LEU A 193 45.83 -12.15 -13.75
C LEU A 193 46.30 -11.25 -14.88
N ALA A 194 46.33 -9.91 -14.68
CA ALA A 194 46.92 -8.96 -15.65
C ALA A 194 48.39 -9.32 -15.97
N ASN A 195 49.12 -9.89 -15.02
CA ASN A 195 50.48 -10.41 -15.21
C ASN A 195 50.48 -11.64 -16.16
N PRO A 196 51.16 -11.57 -17.32
CA PRO A 196 51.28 -12.71 -18.25
C PRO A 196 51.84 -13.99 -17.61
N LEU A 197 52.74 -13.88 -16.63
CA LEU A 197 53.28 -15.04 -15.90
C LEU A 197 52.22 -15.74 -15.06
N ALA A 198 51.29 -14.98 -14.46
CA ALA A 198 50.17 -15.53 -13.74
C ALA A 198 49.23 -16.34 -14.65
N ARG A 199 48.94 -15.82 -15.84
CA ARG A 199 48.15 -16.52 -16.87
C ARG A 199 48.83 -17.81 -17.34
N ALA A 200 50.14 -17.76 -17.56
CA ALA A 200 50.91 -18.95 -17.93
C ALA A 200 50.87 -20.01 -16.83
N TRP A 201 51.02 -19.60 -15.56
CA TRP A 201 50.91 -20.50 -14.40
C TRP A 201 49.54 -21.20 -14.29
N ILE A 202 48.46 -20.48 -14.51
CA ILE A 202 47.09 -21.04 -14.46
C ILE A 202 46.90 -22.07 -15.58
N ARG A 203 47.44 -21.76 -16.78
CA ARG A 203 47.35 -22.67 -17.95
C ARG A 203 48.20 -23.91 -17.77
N ASN A 204 49.43 -23.76 -17.27
CA ASN A 204 50.38 -24.84 -17.03
C ASN A 204 51.35 -24.48 -15.89
N ARG A 205 51.07 -25.03 -14.72
CA ARG A 205 51.88 -24.77 -13.50
C ARG A 205 53.37 -25.16 -13.67
N ASN A 206 53.67 -26.07 -14.56
CA ASN A 206 55.02 -26.60 -14.80
C ASN A 206 55.75 -25.84 -15.89
N SER A 207 55.15 -24.87 -16.56
CA SER A 207 55.86 -24.05 -17.56
C SER A 207 56.95 -23.20 -16.88
N GLU A 208 57.93 -22.73 -17.64
CA GLU A 208 58.99 -21.88 -17.10
C GLU A 208 58.40 -20.55 -16.62
N GLU A 209 57.43 -19.98 -17.35
CA GLU A 209 56.68 -18.79 -16.93
C GLU A 209 55.90 -19.06 -15.66
N GLY A 210 55.24 -20.23 -15.53
CA GLY A 210 54.51 -20.61 -14.32
C GLY A 210 55.41 -20.72 -13.10
N LYS A 211 56.59 -21.30 -13.25
CA LYS A 211 57.60 -21.35 -12.18
C LYS A 211 58.08 -19.97 -11.76
N ARG A 212 58.33 -19.07 -12.71
CA ARG A 212 58.70 -17.66 -12.40
C ARG A 212 57.58 -16.93 -11.67
N TYR A 213 56.32 -17.18 -12.00
CA TYR A 213 55.20 -16.65 -11.25
C TYR A 213 55.19 -17.14 -9.81
N VAL A 214 55.36 -18.43 -9.60
CA VAL A 214 55.40 -19.00 -8.25
C VAL A 214 56.55 -18.39 -7.41
N GLU A 215 57.72 -18.17 -8.00
CA GLU A 215 58.84 -17.51 -7.32
C GLU A 215 58.52 -16.06 -6.98
N TYR A 216 57.90 -15.34 -7.91
CA TYR A 216 57.46 -13.96 -7.69
C TYR A 216 56.46 -13.88 -6.55
N GLU A 217 55.39 -14.73 -6.52
CA GLU A 217 54.36 -14.73 -5.49
C GLU A 217 54.92 -15.18 -4.12
N LYS A 218 55.79 -16.20 -4.09
CA LYS A 218 56.44 -16.63 -2.85
C LYS A 218 57.19 -15.48 -2.17
N LYS A 219 57.79 -14.61 -2.98
CA LYS A 219 58.56 -13.46 -2.46
C LYS A 219 57.68 -12.30 -2.05
N ASN A 220 56.63 -12.02 -2.77
CA ASN A 220 55.87 -10.79 -2.65
C ASN A 220 54.48 -10.98 -2.01
N ARG A 221 53.78 -12.12 -2.29
CA ARG A 221 52.36 -12.37 -1.84
C ARG A 221 52.15 -13.89 -1.72
N PRO A 222 52.79 -14.57 -0.77
CA PRO A 222 52.76 -16.04 -0.66
C PRO A 222 51.37 -16.60 -0.49
N GLU A 223 50.44 -15.83 0.11
CA GLU A 223 49.02 -16.18 0.30
C GLU A 223 48.30 -16.42 -1.02
N ASN A 224 48.63 -15.70 -2.09
CA ASN A 224 48.01 -15.87 -3.40
C ASN A 224 48.17 -17.26 -3.98
N LEU A 225 49.18 -18.00 -3.56
CA LEU A 225 49.44 -19.37 -4.07
C LEU A 225 48.41 -20.37 -3.56
N THR A 226 47.73 -20.06 -2.47
CA THR A 226 46.76 -20.93 -1.82
C THR A 226 45.33 -20.46 -2.06
N LEU A 227 45.12 -19.20 -2.51
CA LEU A 227 43.82 -18.62 -2.73
C LEU A 227 43.26 -18.98 -4.10
N PRO A 228 41.92 -19.13 -4.24
CA PRO A 228 41.25 -19.13 -5.53
C PRO A 228 41.58 -17.87 -6.34
N VAL A 229 41.54 -17.96 -7.67
CA VAL A 229 41.94 -16.88 -8.58
C VAL A 229 41.20 -15.58 -8.28
N TYR A 230 39.89 -15.65 -7.96
CA TYR A 230 39.04 -14.52 -7.68
C TYR A 230 39.22 -13.95 -6.26
N GLU A 231 39.98 -14.57 -5.38
CA GLU A 231 40.33 -14.07 -4.05
C GLU A 231 41.77 -13.52 -3.96
N ARG A 232 42.52 -13.57 -5.06
CA ARG A 232 43.92 -13.14 -5.06
C ARG A 232 44.03 -11.64 -5.02
N GLN A 233 44.99 -11.18 -4.21
CA GLN A 233 45.35 -9.76 -4.15
C GLN A 233 46.27 -9.45 -5.30
N GLU A 234 45.84 -8.60 -6.20
CA GLU A 234 46.64 -8.06 -7.28
C GLU A 234 47.30 -6.72 -6.86
N PRO A 235 48.40 -6.26 -7.57
CA PRO A 235 48.94 -4.94 -7.29
C PRO A 235 47.88 -3.86 -7.29
N HIS A 236 48.00 -2.87 -6.39
CA HIS A 236 46.95 -1.88 -6.16
C HIS A 236 47.41 -0.45 -5.88
N GLU A 237 48.72 -0.17 -5.92
CA GLU A 237 49.20 1.18 -5.59
C GLU A 237 48.67 2.27 -6.53
N ARG A 238 48.59 1.98 -7.83
CA ARG A 238 48.09 2.89 -8.84
C ARG A 238 46.61 3.16 -8.59
N GLU A 239 45.84 2.13 -8.45
CA GLU A 239 44.36 2.16 -8.28
C GLU A 239 43.98 2.89 -6.99
N ARG A 240 44.75 2.69 -5.93
CA ARG A 240 44.55 3.43 -4.68
C ARG A 240 44.84 4.92 -4.82
N LYS A 241 45.86 5.32 -5.60
CA LYS A 241 46.11 6.73 -5.90
C LYS A 241 45.02 7.33 -6.78
N GLU A 242 44.51 6.59 -7.75
CA GLU A 242 43.37 6.99 -8.59
C GLU A 242 42.13 7.22 -7.71
N LEU A 243 41.78 6.27 -6.81
CA LEU A 243 40.68 6.43 -5.85
C LEU A 243 40.86 7.66 -4.95
N GLN A 244 42.06 7.88 -4.42
CA GLN A 244 42.34 9.07 -3.59
C GLN A 244 42.12 10.36 -4.37
N ALA A 245 42.53 10.41 -5.66
CA ALA A 245 42.34 11.55 -6.54
C ALA A 245 40.83 11.78 -6.82
N ASP A 246 40.07 10.71 -7.05
CA ASP A 246 38.60 10.76 -7.28
C ASP A 246 37.86 11.27 -6.07
N VAL A 247 38.18 10.77 -4.88
CA VAL A 247 37.61 11.27 -3.63
C VAL A 247 37.99 12.74 -3.39
N ALA A 248 39.22 13.14 -3.72
CA ALA A 248 39.60 14.54 -3.61
C ALA A 248 38.84 15.46 -4.57
N ARG A 249 38.61 15.02 -5.83
CA ARG A 249 37.74 15.73 -6.80
C ARG A 249 36.30 15.82 -6.30
N MET A 250 35.80 14.72 -5.75
CA MET A 250 34.43 14.69 -5.17
C MET A 250 34.30 15.69 -4.02
N LYS A 251 35.25 15.72 -3.10
CA LYS A 251 35.25 16.69 -1.97
C LYS A 251 35.33 18.14 -2.47
N ALA A 252 36.07 18.42 -3.55
CA ALA A 252 36.14 19.75 -4.13
C ALA A 252 34.78 20.24 -4.67
N ALA A 253 33.89 19.32 -5.06
CA ALA A 253 32.53 19.61 -5.49
C ALA A 253 31.54 19.82 -4.33
N LYS A 254 32.00 19.68 -3.07
CA LYS A 254 31.30 19.99 -1.82
C LYS A 254 29.95 19.26 -1.68
N PRO A 255 29.89 17.91 -1.77
CA PRO A 255 28.70 17.18 -1.39
C PRO A 255 28.50 17.22 0.14
N ASP A 256 27.27 16.99 0.60
CA ASP A 256 26.94 16.76 2.02
C ASP A 256 27.50 15.43 2.51
N PHE A 257 27.43 14.39 1.66
CA PHE A 257 27.94 13.03 1.91
C PHE A 257 28.57 12.43 0.66
N ILE A 258 29.48 11.47 0.85
CA ILE A 258 30.06 10.67 -0.23
C ILE A 258 29.69 9.20 -0.02
N ALA A 259 28.93 8.63 -0.96
CA ALA A 259 28.57 7.22 -1.03
C ALA A 259 29.44 6.47 -2.05
N MET A 260 29.80 5.21 -1.76
CA MET A 260 30.54 4.35 -2.68
C MET A 260 29.91 2.96 -2.80
N GLY A 261 29.63 2.52 -4.01
CA GLY A 261 29.42 1.13 -4.35
C GLY A 261 30.78 0.40 -4.37
N MET A 262 30.98 -0.55 -3.45
CA MET A 262 32.19 -1.34 -3.31
C MET A 262 31.94 -2.77 -3.76
N HIS A 263 32.33 -3.12 -4.99
CA HIS A 263 32.17 -4.44 -5.56
C HIS A 263 33.43 -5.27 -5.38
N THR A 264 33.51 -6.10 -4.34
CA THR A 264 34.72 -6.87 -3.99
C THR A 264 34.39 -8.02 -3.00
N GLY A 265 35.30 -8.98 -2.91
CA GLY A 265 35.25 -10.10 -1.98
C GLY A 265 35.36 -11.44 -2.67
N GLY A 266 34.96 -12.50 -2.03
CA GLY A 266 34.93 -13.85 -2.60
C GLY A 266 33.49 -14.34 -2.71
N GLN A 267 33.07 -14.72 -3.89
CA GLN A 267 31.69 -15.20 -4.15
C GLN A 267 31.30 -16.33 -3.19
N TYR A 268 30.15 -16.19 -2.54
CA TYR A 268 29.55 -17.14 -1.59
C TYR A 268 30.36 -17.42 -0.33
N ASN A 269 31.32 -16.58 0.01
CA ASN A 269 31.98 -16.64 1.31
C ASN A 269 30.95 -16.35 2.41
N PRO A 270 30.99 -17.06 3.55
CA PRO A 270 30.00 -16.86 4.62
C PRO A 270 30.23 -15.57 5.43
N VAL A 271 31.42 -14.97 5.32
CA VAL A 271 31.81 -13.73 6.01
C VAL A 271 32.77 -12.91 5.16
N ALA A 272 32.74 -11.60 5.34
CA ALA A 272 33.66 -10.69 4.66
C ALA A 272 35.13 -11.01 4.99
N THR A 273 35.97 -11.07 3.95
CA THR A 273 37.41 -11.41 4.09
C THR A 273 38.15 -10.29 4.83
N LYS A 274 39.37 -10.62 5.31
CA LYS A 274 40.29 -9.63 5.89
C LYS A 274 40.58 -8.52 4.88
N TYR A 275 40.83 -8.90 3.63
CA TYR A 275 41.12 -7.94 2.54
C TYR A 275 39.93 -6.97 2.31
N THR A 276 38.69 -7.48 2.26
CA THR A 276 37.51 -6.65 2.10
C THR A 276 37.37 -5.62 3.24
N LYS A 277 37.64 -6.02 4.46
CA LYS A 277 37.60 -5.13 5.63
C LYS A 277 38.71 -4.07 5.60
N GLU A 278 39.95 -4.45 5.27
CA GLU A 278 41.07 -3.52 5.16
C GLU A 278 40.88 -2.54 4.01
N LEU A 279 40.28 -2.97 2.90
CA LEU A 279 39.95 -2.09 1.78
C LEU A 279 38.86 -1.07 2.20
N ALA A 280 37.82 -1.51 2.91
CA ALA A 280 36.80 -0.60 3.41
C ALA A 280 37.37 0.44 4.39
N GLU A 281 38.33 0.04 5.27
CA GLU A 281 39.05 0.98 6.14
C GLU A 281 39.85 2.00 5.35
N PHE A 282 40.57 1.55 4.31
CA PHE A 282 41.28 2.46 3.40
C PHE A 282 40.35 3.47 2.73
N ILE A 283 39.21 3.01 2.18
CA ILE A 283 38.21 3.85 1.53
C ILE A 283 37.65 4.90 2.51
N ARG A 284 37.33 4.48 3.75
CA ARG A 284 36.92 5.41 4.80
C ARG A 284 37.99 6.42 5.15
N GLY A 285 39.25 5.97 5.21
CA GLY A 285 40.43 6.83 5.40
C GLY A 285 40.57 7.91 4.34
N CYS A 286 40.18 7.65 3.09
CA CYS A 286 40.11 8.64 2.02
C CYS A 286 38.99 9.68 2.25
N GLY A 287 37.97 9.35 3.04
CA GLY A 287 36.88 10.25 3.42
C GLY A 287 35.55 9.97 2.69
N VAL A 288 35.32 8.71 2.36
CA VAL A 288 33.99 8.22 1.96
C VAL A 288 33.16 7.98 3.24
N ASP A 289 31.92 8.44 3.25
CA ASP A 289 31.02 8.34 4.40
C ASP A 289 30.26 7.01 4.42
N TRP A 290 29.71 6.60 3.27
CA TRP A 290 28.88 5.40 3.14
C TRP A 290 29.46 4.43 2.13
N ILE A 291 29.64 3.16 2.54
CA ILE A 291 30.12 2.08 1.68
C ILE A 291 29.02 1.03 1.57
N ALA A 292 28.49 0.82 0.35
CA ALA A 292 27.57 -0.24 0.01
C ALA A 292 28.32 -1.37 -0.70
N GLY A 293 28.55 -2.48 0.00
CA GLY A 293 29.27 -3.64 -0.51
C GLY A 293 28.39 -4.57 -1.33
N SER A 294 29.00 -5.21 -2.36
CA SER A 294 28.40 -6.17 -3.27
C SER A 294 29.42 -7.16 -3.82
N HIS A 295 29.05 -8.13 -4.66
CA HIS A 295 29.84 -9.21 -5.28
C HIS A 295 29.76 -10.57 -4.58
N GLU A 296 29.68 -10.63 -3.29
CA GLU A 296 29.71 -11.90 -2.53
C GLU A 296 28.45 -12.77 -2.78
N HIS A 297 27.36 -12.17 -3.32
CA HIS A 297 26.06 -12.80 -3.58
C HIS A 297 25.37 -13.40 -2.36
N VAL A 298 25.89 -13.15 -1.17
CA VAL A 298 25.32 -13.49 0.13
C VAL A 298 25.41 -12.29 1.07
N VAL A 299 24.56 -12.23 2.05
CA VAL A 299 24.52 -11.11 3.00
C VAL A 299 25.66 -11.19 3.98
N HIS A 300 26.48 -10.15 4.03
CA HIS A 300 27.51 -9.95 5.07
C HIS A 300 27.11 -8.79 5.99
N GLY A 301 27.62 -8.84 7.21
CA GLY A 301 27.48 -7.75 8.17
C GLY A 301 28.15 -6.45 7.71
N GLY A 302 28.01 -5.44 8.54
CA GLY A 302 28.60 -4.13 8.33
C GLY A 302 29.26 -3.56 9.57
N ASP A 303 29.84 -2.36 9.42
CA ASP A 303 30.29 -1.54 10.56
C ASP A 303 29.41 -0.29 10.67
N PHE A 304 28.54 -0.29 11.66
CA PHE A 304 27.59 0.79 11.96
C PHE A 304 27.96 1.54 13.26
N SER A 305 29.13 1.23 13.84
CA SER A 305 29.57 1.79 15.12
C SER A 305 29.81 3.31 15.09
N LYS A 306 30.08 3.85 13.90
CA LYS A 306 30.42 5.26 13.67
C LYS A 306 29.27 6.08 13.06
N ILE A 307 28.03 5.73 13.37
CA ILE A 307 26.85 6.48 12.88
C ILE A 307 26.89 7.95 13.30
N ALA A 308 27.35 8.24 14.51
CA ALA A 308 27.49 9.63 15.01
C ALA A 308 28.50 10.46 14.19
N GLU A 309 29.41 9.80 13.47
CA GLU A 309 30.35 10.43 12.53
C GLU A 309 29.84 10.39 11.09
N ASN A 310 28.61 9.93 10.84
CA ASN A 310 28.01 9.64 9.52
C ASN A 310 28.76 8.57 8.70
N ARG A 311 29.59 7.74 9.32
CA ARG A 311 30.45 6.74 8.66
C ARG A 311 29.90 5.35 8.83
N LEU A 312 29.39 4.77 7.73
CA LEU A 312 28.70 3.51 7.72
C LEU A 312 29.21 2.61 6.59
N THR A 313 29.35 1.33 6.86
CA THR A 313 29.83 0.35 5.89
C THR A 313 28.98 -0.89 5.93
N THR A 314 28.56 -1.37 4.76
CA THR A 314 28.07 -2.74 4.54
C THR A 314 29.11 -3.49 3.70
N TYR A 315 29.41 -4.76 4.04
CA TYR A 315 30.36 -5.53 3.27
C TYR A 315 29.73 -6.26 2.10
N SER A 316 28.49 -6.75 2.23
CA SER A 316 27.70 -7.27 1.13
C SER A 316 26.20 -7.19 1.43
N LEU A 317 25.43 -6.61 0.50
CA LEU A 317 23.98 -6.55 0.57
C LEU A 317 23.31 -7.79 -0.06
N GLY A 318 24.08 -8.72 -0.64
CA GLY A 318 23.58 -9.93 -1.31
C GLY A 318 22.93 -9.65 -2.66
N ASN A 319 22.29 -10.67 -3.22
CA ASN A 319 21.59 -10.56 -4.52
C ASN A 319 20.22 -9.94 -4.35
N PHE A 320 20.04 -8.69 -4.81
CA PHE A 320 18.71 -8.12 -4.89
C PHE A 320 17.86 -8.85 -5.93
N CYS A 321 18.42 -9.17 -7.10
CA CYS A 321 17.76 -9.88 -8.18
C CYS A 321 18.73 -10.78 -8.92
N GLY A 322 18.40 -12.06 -9.09
CA GLY A 322 19.19 -13.02 -9.85
C GLY A 322 18.77 -14.46 -9.59
N LEU A 323 19.31 -15.40 -10.37
CA LEU A 323 18.98 -16.84 -10.24
C LEU A 323 19.79 -17.55 -9.16
N ASN A 324 20.82 -16.90 -8.62
CA ASN A 324 21.69 -17.49 -7.59
C ASN A 324 20.85 -17.84 -6.33
N GLY A 325 21.07 -19.04 -5.79
CA GLY A 325 20.31 -19.54 -4.65
C GLY A 325 18.88 -19.98 -4.95
N VAL A 326 18.33 -19.66 -6.14
CA VAL A 326 16.95 -19.97 -6.51
C VAL A 326 16.88 -21.12 -7.52
N TRP A 327 17.58 -20.99 -8.67
CA TRP A 327 17.52 -21.95 -9.76
C TRP A 327 18.86 -22.65 -10.04
N GLU A 328 19.96 -22.01 -9.68
CA GLU A 328 21.29 -22.41 -10.15
C GLU A 328 22.25 -22.89 -9.07
N THR A 329 21.88 -23.01 -7.80
CA THR A 329 22.91 -23.34 -6.83
C THR A 329 22.71 -24.58 -6.01
N PRO A 330 23.82 -25.30 -5.85
CA PRO A 330 24.05 -26.14 -4.69
C PRO A 330 24.85 -25.45 -3.54
N PHE A 331 25.39 -24.25 -3.73
CA PHE A 331 26.49 -23.80 -2.87
C PHE A 331 26.09 -22.99 -1.64
N ASP A 332 24.96 -22.29 -1.63
CA ASP A 332 24.50 -21.59 -0.44
C ASP A 332 22.98 -21.49 -0.38
N LYS A 333 22.44 -21.88 0.75
CA LYS A 333 21.00 -21.80 1.02
C LYS A 333 20.51 -20.36 1.23
N MET A 334 21.43 -19.40 1.35
CA MET A 334 21.15 -18.00 1.67
C MET A 334 21.45 -17.04 0.51
N GLY A 335 21.90 -17.54 -0.66
CA GLY A 335 22.16 -16.71 -1.84
C GLY A 335 20.92 -16.14 -2.51
N ASP A 336 19.74 -16.54 -2.06
CA ASP A 336 18.45 -16.01 -2.47
C ASP A 336 17.94 -14.88 -1.54
N TYR A 337 18.73 -14.49 -0.52
CA TYR A 337 18.42 -13.38 0.38
C TYR A 337 19.30 -12.16 0.10
N SER A 338 18.73 -10.98 0.36
CA SER A 338 19.42 -9.69 0.28
C SER A 338 18.88 -8.68 1.26
N ILE A 339 19.56 -7.56 1.34
CA ILE A 339 19.24 -6.45 2.24
C ILE A 339 18.89 -5.21 1.41
N ALA A 340 17.79 -4.54 1.76
CA ALA A 340 17.59 -3.13 1.51
C ALA A 340 18.09 -2.36 2.74
N TRP A 341 19.18 -1.64 2.59
CA TRP A 341 19.80 -0.85 3.66
C TRP A 341 19.31 0.59 3.58
N HIS A 342 18.75 1.11 4.68
CA HIS A 342 18.12 2.43 4.73
C HIS A 342 18.91 3.41 5.61
N LEU A 343 19.11 4.61 5.08
CA LEU A 343 19.63 5.77 5.80
C LEU A 343 18.55 6.85 5.87
N TYR A 344 18.38 7.45 7.03
CA TYR A 344 17.47 8.56 7.25
C TYR A 344 18.28 9.80 7.55
N LEU A 345 18.22 10.78 6.66
CA LEU A 345 18.99 12.01 6.71
C LEU A 345 18.17 13.14 7.30
N ASP A 346 18.80 13.95 8.11
CA ASP A 346 18.19 15.13 8.69
C ASP A 346 19.27 16.24 8.84
N ARG A 347 18.85 17.45 9.20
CA ARG A 347 19.75 18.57 9.47
C ARG A 347 19.66 18.99 10.94
N LYS A 348 20.84 19.24 11.52
CA LYS A 348 20.92 19.83 12.87
C LYS A 348 20.41 21.27 12.86
N ALA A 349 20.19 21.83 14.04
CA ALA A 349 19.74 23.23 14.19
C ALA A 349 20.66 24.26 13.51
N ASP A 350 21.93 23.93 13.32
CA ASP A 350 22.92 24.74 12.59
C ASP A 350 22.95 24.49 11.08
N GLY A 351 22.04 23.63 10.57
CA GLY A 351 21.95 23.24 9.17
C GLY A 351 22.89 22.11 8.76
N ALA A 352 23.77 21.62 9.64
CA ALA A 352 24.69 20.54 9.32
C ALA A 352 23.96 19.21 9.04
N PRO A 353 24.25 18.53 7.92
CA PRO A 353 23.61 17.25 7.59
C PRO A 353 24.13 16.12 8.48
N TYR A 354 23.25 15.17 8.84
CA TYR A 354 23.62 14.00 9.59
C TYR A 354 22.70 12.80 9.30
N VAL A 355 23.16 11.59 9.61
CA VAL A 355 22.37 10.37 9.56
C VAL A 355 21.61 10.25 10.88
N ALA A 356 20.33 10.50 10.87
CA ALA A 356 19.46 10.47 12.07
C ALA A 356 19.24 9.04 12.59
N LYS A 357 19.06 8.09 11.68
CA LYS A 357 18.99 6.65 11.96
C LYS A 357 19.38 5.82 10.75
N THR A 358 19.71 4.56 10.97
CA THR A 358 19.91 3.57 9.93
C THR A 358 19.17 2.27 10.28
N THR A 359 18.55 1.67 9.27
CA THR A 359 17.72 0.48 9.40
C THR A 359 17.92 -0.43 8.18
N PHE A 360 17.28 -1.59 8.18
CA PHE A 360 17.28 -2.46 7.01
C PHE A 360 16.00 -3.31 6.90
N SER A 361 15.68 -3.70 5.68
CA SER A 361 14.66 -4.69 5.36
C SER A 361 15.29 -5.91 4.71
N VAL A 362 14.81 -7.10 5.05
CA VAL A 362 15.28 -8.36 4.44
C VAL A 362 14.42 -8.68 3.23
N LEU A 363 15.10 -8.95 2.12
CA LEU A 363 14.49 -9.31 0.85
C LEU A 363 14.82 -10.75 0.49
N LYS A 364 14.00 -11.35 -0.38
CA LYS A 364 14.23 -12.70 -0.90
C LYS A 364 13.84 -12.77 -2.36
N THR A 365 14.69 -13.41 -3.15
CA THR A 365 14.31 -13.85 -4.50
C THR A 365 13.63 -15.21 -4.42
N ILE A 366 12.43 -15.32 -4.93
CA ILE A 366 11.62 -16.54 -4.95
C ILE A 366 11.39 -17.05 -6.38
N LYS A 367 11.18 -18.35 -6.51
CA LYS A 367 10.74 -18.95 -7.78
C LYS A 367 9.34 -18.48 -8.12
N ALA A 368 9.12 -18.06 -9.36
CA ALA A 368 7.79 -17.95 -9.92
C ALA A 368 7.37 -19.31 -10.54
N ALA A 369 6.14 -19.41 -11.03
CA ALA A 369 5.56 -20.68 -11.49
C ALA A 369 6.36 -21.33 -12.65
N GLU A 370 6.91 -20.53 -13.55
CA GLU A 370 7.68 -20.98 -14.70
C GLU A 370 9.18 -21.03 -14.39
N LYS A 371 9.87 -22.09 -14.88
CA LYS A 371 11.33 -22.21 -14.72
C LYS A 371 12.06 -21.03 -15.36
N GLY A 372 12.96 -20.40 -14.59
CA GLY A 372 13.69 -19.18 -15.00
C GLY A 372 12.98 -17.89 -14.63
N ARG A 373 11.70 -17.91 -14.26
CA ARG A 373 11.01 -16.76 -13.68
C ARG A 373 11.25 -16.67 -12.19
N ILE A 374 11.49 -15.45 -11.75
CA ILE A 374 11.73 -15.10 -10.34
C ILE A 374 10.91 -13.88 -9.94
N ARG A 375 10.77 -13.67 -8.64
CA ARG A 375 10.19 -12.46 -8.07
C ARG A 375 10.98 -12.07 -6.83
N VAL A 376 11.31 -10.81 -6.70
CA VAL A 376 11.90 -10.26 -5.47
C VAL A 376 10.78 -9.86 -4.53
N VAL A 377 10.83 -10.32 -3.28
CA VAL A 377 9.79 -10.05 -2.28
C VAL A 377 10.41 -9.55 -0.96
N PRO A 378 9.81 -8.58 -0.26
CA PRO A 378 10.12 -8.34 1.13
C PRO A 378 9.76 -9.59 1.94
N VAL A 379 10.71 -10.09 2.75
CA VAL A 379 10.51 -11.36 3.48
C VAL A 379 9.37 -11.25 4.48
N ALA A 380 9.21 -10.11 5.12
CA ALA A 380 8.11 -9.87 6.04
C ALA A 380 6.75 -10.02 5.35
N ASP A 381 6.58 -9.39 4.19
CA ASP A 381 5.36 -9.49 3.38
C ASP A 381 5.11 -10.91 2.87
N TYR A 382 6.19 -11.57 2.42
CA TYR A 382 6.09 -12.95 1.92
C TYR A 382 5.73 -13.92 3.04
N TYR A 383 6.34 -13.78 4.23
CA TYR A 383 6.03 -14.53 5.44
C TYR A 383 4.56 -14.41 5.84
N ILE A 384 4.05 -13.18 5.85
CA ILE A 384 2.66 -12.89 6.23
C ILE A 384 1.66 -13.55 5.28
N ARG A 385 1.99 -13.63 3.98
CA ARG A 385 1.10 -14.21 2.94
C ARG A 385 1.16 -15.74 2.87
N GLN A 386 2.11 -16.39 3.55
CA GLN A 386 2.21 -17.84 3.54
C GLN A 386 1.12 -18.49 4.40
N THR A 387 0.42 -19.44 3.83
CA THR A 387 -0.55 -20.29 4.54
C THR A 387 0.08 -21.58 5.07
N ASP A 388 1.19 -22.03 4.44
CA ASP A 388 1.94 -23.19 4.84
C ASP A 388 2.78 -22.91 6.10
N HIS A 389 2.55 -23.68 7.16
CA HIS A 389 3.19 -23.50 8.45
C HIS A 389 4.70 -23.80 8.41
N GLU A 390 5.13 -24.82 7.68
CA GLU A 390 6.54 -25.20 7.58
C GLU A 390 7.34 -24.15 6.83
N ILE A 391 6.79 -23.64 5.72
CA ILE A 391 7.40 -22.56 4.94
C ILE A 391 7.51 -21.30 5.81
N ARG A 392 6.48 -20.98 6.60
CA ARG A 392 6.49 -19.83 7.51
C ARG A 392 7.55 -19.95 8.60
N GLN A 393 7.66 -21.11 9.27
CA GLN A 393 8.69 -21.34 10.26
C GLN A 393 10.09 -21.20 9.67
N LYS A 394 10.31 -21.76 8.48
CA LYS A 394 11.58 -21.63 7.79
C LYS A 394 11.90 -20.18 7.45
N LEU A 395 10.97 -19.44 6.88
CA LEU A 395 11.15 -18.02 6.53
C LEU A 395 11.48 -17.17 7.77
N ARG A 396 10.83 -17.44 8.91
CA ARG A 396 11.16 -16.76 10.19
C ARG A 396 12.56 -17.06 10.63
N ALA A 397 12.98 -18.33 10.62
CA ALA A 397 14.32 -18.75 11.02
C ALA A 397 15.40 -18.14 10.11
N ASP A 398 15.20 -18.21 8.79
CA ASP A 398 16.11 -17.64 7.79
C ASP A 398 16.21 -16.11 7.98
N LEU A 399 15.08 -15.41 8.16
CA LEU A 399 15.05 -13.96 8.35
C LEU A 399 15.84 -13.54 9.61
N ILE A 400 15.65 -14.22 10.74
CA ILE A 400 16.39 -13.93 11.98
C ILE A 400 17.88 -14.18 11.79
N GLN A 401 18.25 -15.26 11.09
CA GLN A 401 19.63 -15.58 10.79
C GLN A 401 20.29 -14.51 9.91
N ILE A 402 19.63 -14.08 8.83
CA ILE A 402 20.10 -13.03 7.92
C ILE A 402 20.19 -11.69 8.66
N ALA A 403 19.16 -11.31 9.41
CA ALA A 403 19.15 -10.07 10.16
C ALA A 403 20.31 -10.02 11.19
N LYS A 404 20.58 -11.13 11.87
CA LYS A 404 21.71 -11.27 12.79
C LYS A 404 23.06 -11.24 12.07
N ALA A 405 23.19 -11.92 10.93
CA ALA A 405 24.41 -11.90 10.12
C ALA A 405 24.74 -10.48 9.64
N PHE A 406 23.72 -9.71 9.25
CA PHE A 406 23.89 -8.35 8.76
C PHE A 406 24.21 -7.35 9.88
N SER A 407 23.46 -7.36 10.97
CA SER A 407 23.52 -6.33 12.01
C SER A 407 24.38 -6.69 13.22
N GLY A 408 24.66 -7.97 13.46
CA GLY A 408 25.23 -8.49 14.70
C GLY A 408 24.23 -8.54 15.88
N ILE A 409 22.98 -8.11 15.68
CA ILE A 409 21.93 -8.03 16.71
C ILE A 409 21.04 -9.27 16.64
N ASP A 410 20.68 -9.81 17.79
CA ASP A 410 19.74 -10.93 17.89
C ASP A 410 18.30 -10.40 17.94
N PHE A 411 17.54 -10.63 16.87
CA PHE A 411 16.16 -10.18 16.74
C PHE A 411 15.11 -11.25 17.06
N ASP A 412 15.47 -12.40 17.61
CA ASP A 412 14.52 -13.49 17.87
C ASP A 412 13.32 -13.05 18.72
N LYS A 413 13.54 -12.17 19.68
CA LYS A 413 12.49 -11.61 20.53
C LYS A 413 11.63 -10.54 19.84
N LEU A 414 12.14 -9.89 18.80
CA LEU A 414 11.41 -8.87 18.05
C LEU A 414 10.45 -9.47 17.02
N GLY A 415 10.69 -10.72 16.59
CA GLY A 415 9.89 -11.39 15.57
C GLY A 415 10.14 -10.87 14.15
N VAL A 416 9.16 -11.06 13.28
CA VAL A 416 9.23 -10.66 11.85
C VAL A 416 8.82 -9.21 11.72
N CYS A 417 9.76 -8.34 11.34
CA CYS A 417 9.55 -6.91 11.10
C CYS A 417 9.76 -6.56 9.63
N ALA A 418 9.04 -5.56 9.14
CA ALA A 418 9.28 -5.03 7.79
C ALA A 418 10.62 -4.30 7.71
N GLU A 419 11.03 -3.64 8.79
CA GLU A 419 12.26 -2.87 8.89
C GLU A 419 12.89 -3.07 10.30
N TYR A 420 14.19 -3.35 10.34
CA TYR A 420 14.97 -3.61 11.55
C TYR A 420 15.97 -2.50 11.83
N PRO A 421 16.16 -2.07 13.09
CA PRO A 421 17.17 -1.08 13.45
C PRO A 421 18.58 -1.68 13.39
N LEU A 422 19.58 -0.87 13.00
CA LEU A 422 20.99 -1.26 12.96
C LEU A 422 21.78 -0.82 14.19
N THR A 423 21.21 0.02 15.05
CA THR A 423 21.88 0.44 16.28
C THR A 423 20.90 0.36 17.46
N ALA A 424 21.33 -0.20 18.56
CA ALA A 424 20.54 -0.31 19.81
C ALA A 424 20.15 1.08 20.39
N ALA A 425 20.90 2.13 20.07
CA ALA A 425 20.66 3.48 20.55
C ALA A 425 19.61 4.26 19.73
N SER A 426 19.26 3.79 18.54
CA SER A 426 18.33 4.50 17.62
C SER A 426 16.87 4.06 17.75
N VAL A 427 16.59 3.11 18.61
CA VAL A 427 15.23 2.79 19.01
C VAL A 427 15.16 3.04 20.52
N PRO A 428 14.40 4.02 21.01
CA PRO A 428 13.87 3.88 22.35
C PRO A 428 13.23 2.49 22.32
N ALA A 429 13.62 1.60 23.21
CA ALA A 429 12.82 0.43 23.53
C ALA A 429 11.46 1.00 23.95
N VAL A 430 10.58 1.19 23.01
CA VAL A 430 9.17 1.41 23.29
C VAL A 430 8.80 0.06 23.88
N GLU A 431 8.75 0.04 25.21
CA GLU A 431 8.18 -1.05 25.95
C GLU A 431 6.87 -1.34 25.25
N MET A 432 6.83 -2.43 24.49
CA MET A 432 5.67 -2.78 23.69
C MET A 432 4.57 -3.16 24.67
N LYS A 433 3.88 -2.16 25.21
CA LYS A 433 2.66 -2.41 25.99
C LYS A 433 1.73 -3.21 25.07
N PRO A 434 1.19 -4.31 25.57
CA PRO A 434 0.26 -5.09 24.76
C PRO A 434 -0.90 -4.18 24.33
N PHE A 435 -1.15 -4.10 23.03
CA PHE A 435 -2.39 -3.48 22.52
C PHE A 435 -3.47 -4.57 22.41
N THR A 436 -4.71 -4.16 22.45
CA THR A 436 -5.85 -5.08 22.28
C THR A 436 -6.68 -4.69 21.07
N VAL A 437 -7.26 -5.70 20.44
CA VAL A 437 -8.23 -5.57 19.35
C VAL A 437 -9.48 -6.30 19.78
N ASP A 438 -10.59 -5.61 19.88
CA ASP A 438 -11.85 -6.20 20.29
C ASP A 438 -13.06 -5.55 19.61
N LYS A 439 -14.20 -6.23 19.64
CA LYS A 439 -15.49 -5.77 19.08
C LYS A 439 -16.36 -4.99 20.07
N ASN A 440 -15.81 -4.47 21.14
CA ASN A 440 -16.56 -3.74 22.16
C ASN A 440 -16.81 -2.28 21.74
N VAL A 441 -17.52 -2.13 20.65
CA VAL A 441 -18.04 -0.88 20.07
C VAL A 441 -19.50 -1.12 19.68
N PRO A 442 -20.33 -0.07 19.53
CA PRO A 442 -21.70 -0.23 19.05
C PRO A 442 -21.73 -0.98 17.71
N ALA A 443 -22.59 -1.95 17.56
CA ALA A 443 -22.66 -2.84 16.40
C ALA A 443 -21.30 -3.50 16.04
N GLY A 444 -20.49 -3.83 17.05
CA GLY A 444 -19.18 -4.44 16.87
C GLY A 444 -19.26 -5.84 16.25
N ASN A 445 -18.44 -6.04 15.22
CA ASN A 445 -18.40 -7.28 14.47
C ASN A 445 -17.00 -7.52 13.96
N ILE A 446 -16.20 -8.28 14.68
CA ILE A 446 -14.89 -8.75 14.26
C ILE A 446 -14.50 -9.99 15.07
N GLU A 447 -13.79 -10.90 14.45
CA GLU A 447 -13.06 -11.97 15.12
C GLU A 447 -11.57 -11.76 14.92
N LEU A 448 -10.85 -11.78 16.03
CA LEU A 448 -9.39 -11.72 16.03
C LEU A 448 -8.83 -13.12 15.82
N ASP A 449 -8.19 -13.36 14.69
CA ASP A 449 -7.56 -14.66 14.42
C ASP A 449 -6.23 -14.78 15.17
N ARG A 450 -5.36 -13.76 15.02
CA ARG A 450 -4.05 -13.69 15.70
C ARG A 450 -3.39 -12.32 15.50
N ILE A 451 -2.35 -12.06 16.29
CA ILE A 451 -1.46 -10.89 16.15
C ILE A 451 -0.04 -11.41 15.96
N GLU A 452 0.65 -10.93 14.94
CA GLU A 452 2.05 -11.25 14.63
C GLU A 452 2.85 -9.96 14.44
N GLY A 453 3.64 -9.59 15.44
CA GLY A 453 4.36 -8.32 15.44
C GLY A 453 3.41 -7.12 15.34
N ASN A 454 3.52 -6.35 14.28
CA ASN A 454 2.62 -5.23 13.96
C ASN A 454 1.46 -5.63 13.04
N THR A 455 1.30 -6.91 12.73
CA THR A 455 0.21 -7.37 11.87
C THR A 455 -0.89 -8.02 12.68
N VAL A 456 -2.10 -7.56 12.48
CA VAL A 456 -3.34 -8.02 13.09
C VAL A 456 -4.14 -8.77 12.02
N TYR A 457 -4.41 -10.04 12.24
CA TYR A 457 -5.23 -10.86 11.37
C TYR A 457 -6.62 -10.96 11.96
N VAL A 458 -7.60 -10.55 11.17
CA VAL A 458 -8.99 -10.48 11.58
C VAL A 458 -9.91 -11.02 10.49
N HIS A 459 -11.14 -11.33 10.86
CA HIS A 459 -12.20 -11.50 9.88
C HIS A 459 -13.53 -10.99 10.43
N GLN A 460 -14.41 -10.60 9.53
CA GLN A 460 -15.80 -10.29 9.86
C GLN A 460 -16.54 -11.56 10.28
N GLU A 461 -17.37 -11.45 11.30
CA GLU A 461 -18.23 -12.54 11.73
C GLU A 461 -19.44 -12.67 10.80
N LEU A 462 -19.64 -13.85 10.24
CA LEU A 462 -20.70 -14.15 9.28
C LEU A 462 -21.81 -15.02 9.88
N ARG A 463 -22.09 -14.85 11.18
CA ARG A 463 -23.03 -15.66 11.96
C ARG A 463 -24.45 -15.69 11.40
N ASP A 464 -24.87 -14.58 10.75
CA ASP A 464 -26.23 -14.41 10.25
C ASP A 464 -26.37 -14.61 8.73
N THR A 465 -25.29 -14.74 7.99
CA THR A 465 -25.33 -14.85 6.52
C THR A 465 -24.75 -16.17 6.03
N SER A 466 -25.26 -16.66 4.90
CA SER A 466 -24.73 -17.85 4.21
C SER A 466 -23.72 -17.50 3.10
N SER A 467 -23.36 -16.24 2.92
CA SER A 467 -22.48 -15.76 1.88
C SER A 467 -21.34 -14.89 2.40
N ALA A 468 -20.35 -14.65 1.54
CA ALA A 468 -19.28 -13.71 1.80
C ALA A 468 -19.84 -12.30 1.83
N TRP A 469 -19.99 -11.73 3.02
CA TRP A 469 -20.44 -10.35 3.23
C TRP A 469 -19.37 -9.57 3.97
N PHE A 470 -19.45 -8.23 4.08
CA PHE A 470 -18.31 -7.37 4.30
C PHE A 470 -18.38 -6.45 5.53
N TYR A 471 -19.51 -6.37 6.25
CA TYR A 471 -19.61 -5.47 7.40
C TYR A 471 -18.74 -5.93 8.56
N TRP A 472 -18.02 -4.99 9.16
CA TRP A 472 -17.23 -5.17 10.38
C TRP A 472 -17.06 -3.85 11.13
N ALA A 473 -16.86 -3.96 12.45
CA ALA A 473 -16.57 -2.86 13.35
C ALA A 473 -15.78 -3.36 14.55
N PHE A 474 -14.70 -2.65 14.92
CA PHE A 474 -13.87 -3.00 16.07
C PHE A 474 -13.12 -1.77 16.61
N ARG A 475 -12.50 -1.94 17.78
CA ARG A 475 -11.60 -0.96 18.33
C ARG A 475 -10.22 -1.55 18.61
N VAL A 476 -9.23 -0.66 18.67
CA VAL A 476 -7.87 -0.94 19.12
C VAL A 476 -7.54 -0.02 20.28
N THR A 477 -7.00 -0.59 21.35
CA THR A 477 -6.53 0.17 22.52
C THR A 477 -5.05 -0.13 22.82
N GLY A 478 -4.30 0.87 23.29
CA GLY A 478 -2.89 0.69 23.69
C GLY A 478 -1.88 0.68 22.54
N ALA A 479 -2.29 1.11 21.32
CA ALA A 479 -1.43 1.10 20.13
C ALA A 479 -0.80 2.46 19.79
N GLN A 480 -0.72 3.39 20.74
CA GLN A 480 -0.21 4.75 20.54
C GLN A 480 1.15 4.73 19.85
N GLY A 481 1.32 5.56 18.80
CA GLY A 481 2.55 5.71 18.04
C GLY A 481 2.94 4.51 17.17
N ARG A 482 2.13 3.44 17.13
CA ARG A 482 2.41 2.25 16.31
C ARG A 482 1.83 2.38 14.92
N LYS A 483 2.50 1.76 13.97
CA LYS A 483 1.97 1.46 12.63
C LYS A 483 1.56 -0.01 12.63
N LEU A 484 0.27 -0.30 12.48
CA LEU A 484 -0.27 -1.65 12.44
C LEU A 484 -0.88 -1.96 11.07
N ASP A 485 -0.69 -3.20 10.64
CA ASP A 485 -1.30 -3.77 9.44
C ASP A 485 -2.49 -4.63 9.83
N PHE A 486 -3.66 -4.35 9.28
CA PHE A 486 -4.88 -5.15 9.47
C PHE A 486 -5.17 -5.97 8.22
N ARG A 487 -5.19 -7.31 8.37
CA ARG A 487 -5.40 -8.24 7.26
C ARG A 487 -6.65 -9.07 7.49
N PHE A 488 -7.60 -8.95 6.58
CA PHE A 488 -8.82 -9.75 6.59
C PHE A 488 -8.54 -11.12 5.98
N THR A 489 -8.73 -12.17 6.78
CA THR A 489 -8.39 -13.57 6.42
C THR A 489 -9.50 -14.28 5.67
N LYS A 490 -10.73 -13.77 5.77
CA LYS A 490 -11.90 -14.29 5.06
C LYS A 490 -12.51 -13.20 4.22
N TYR A 491 -12.61 -13.45 2.92
CA TYR A 491 -13.28 -12.62 1.94
C TYR A 491 -12.77 -11.16 1.86
N VAL A 492 -13.26 -10.49 0.85
CA VAL A 492 -13.02 -9.07 0.61
C VAL A 492 -13.92 -8.25 1.52
N ALA A 493 -13.34 -7.38 2.35
CA ALA A 493 -14.09 -6.67 3.37
C ALA A 493 -13.69 -5.19 3.56
N VAL A 494 -12.66 -4.68 2.84
CA VAL A 494 -12.21 -3.29 2.97
C VAL A 494 -12.70 -2.47 1.78
N GLY A 495 -13.42 -1.39 2.04
CA GLY A 495 -13.96 -0.48 1.02
C GLY A 495 -12.88 0.29 0.27
N THR A 496 -13.28 0.98 -0.82
CA THR A 496 -12.35 1.69 -1.72
C THR A 496 -11.57 2.82 -1.07
N ARG A 497 -12.00 3.33 0.09
CA ARG A 497 -11.33 4.35 0.89
C ARG A 497 -10.74 3.84 2.20
N GLY A 498 -10.59 2.51 2.33
CA GLY A 498 -10.12 1.89 3.58
C GLY A 498 -11.18 1.96 4.68
N PRO A 499 -10.79 1.76 5.94
CA PRO A 499 -11.70 1.87 7.07
C PRO A 499 -12.16 3.30 7.32
N CYS A 500 -13.33 3.42 7.91
CA CYS A 500 -13.75 4.61 8.62
C CYS A 500 -13.14 4.60 10.02
N VAL A 501 -12.54 5.71 10.43
CA VAL A 501 -11.79 5.83 11.69
C VAL A 501 -12.37 6.93 12.57
N SER A 502 -12.47 6.65 13.87
CA SER A 502 -12.82 7.64 14.89
C SER A 502 -11.80 7.62 16.02
N LEU A 503 -11.33 8.80 16.41
CA LEU A 503 -10.41 9.03 17.54
C LEU A 503 -11.15 9.50 18.81
N ASP A 504 -12.44 9.76 18.72
CA ASP A 504 -13.28 10.39 19.73
C ASP A 504 -14.53 9.57 20.09
N LYS A 505 -14.40 8.24 19.97
CA LYS A 505 -15.46 7.26 20.30
C LYS A 505 -16.76 7.47 19.50
N GLY A 506 -16.60 7.67 18.19
CA GLY A 506 -17.71 7.71 17.25
C GLY A 506 -18.37 9.07 17.07
N LYS A 507 -17.87 10.15 17.66
CA LYS A 507 -18.42 11.50 17.46
C LYS A 507 -18.09 12.01 16.07
N THR A 508 -16.82 11.89 15.65
CA THR A 508 -16.36 12.26 14.31
C THR A 508 -15.73 11.06 13.57
N TRP A 509 -15.78 11.10 12.25
CA TRP A 509 -15.35 10.01 11.38
C TRP A 509 -14.56 10.55 10.18
N SER A 510 -13.52 9.83 9.78
CA SER A 510 -12.77 10.06 8.55
C SER A 510 -12.39 8.72 7.90
N TYR A 511 -12.25 8.69 6.57
CA TYR A 511 -11.71 7.52 5.89
C TYR A 511 -10.18 7.53 5.98
N ALA A 512 -9.58 6.34 6.19
CA ALA A 512 -8.14 6.20 6.36
C ALA A 512 -7.34 6.30 5.06
N ALA A 513 -7.98 6.17 3.89
CA ALA A 513 -7.33 6.29 2.60
C ALA A 513 -8.12 7.21 1.65
N GLU A 514 -7.41 7.95 0.79
CA GLU A 514 -8.05 8.83 -0.19
C GLU A 514 -8.70 8.06 -1.34
N LYS A 515 -8.04 7.03 -1.86
CA LYS A 515 -8.53 6.14 -2.95
C LYS A 515 -7.78 4.81 -2.96
N ASN A 516 -8.39 3.81 -3.59
CA ASN A 516 -7.77 2.55 -3.99
C ASN A 516 -7.17 1.73 -2.84
N ALA A 517 -7.80 1.73 -1.68
CA ALA A 517 -7.46 0.81 -0.61
C ALA A 517 -7.49 -0.65 -1.12
N THR A 518 -6.61 -1.49 -0.61
CA THR A 518 -6.64 -2.91 -0.95
C THR A 518 -7.88 -3.57 -0.37
N ARG A 519 -8.44 -4.54 -1.07
CA ARG A 519 -9.75 -5.13 -0.76
C ARG A 519 -9.83 -5.93 0.55
N ASN A 520 -8.69 -6.36 1.09
CA ASN A 520 -8.61 -7.22 2.28
C ASN A 520 -7.51 -6.80 3.26
N PHE A 521 -7.00 -5.59 3.11
CA PHE A 521 -5.87 -5.12 3.89
C PHE A 521 -5.90 -3.59 4.01
N PHE A 522 -5.52 -3.07 5.18
CA PHE A 522 -5.17 -1.67 5.36
C PHE A 522 -4.07 -1.52 6.41
N THR A 523 -3.31 -0.44 6.31
CA THR A 523 -2.32 -0.03 7.30
C THR A 523 -2.82 1.23 7.99
N TYR A 524 -2.60 1.33 9.31
CA TYR A 524 -2.95 2.52 10.07
C TYR A 524 -1.82 2.91 11.03
N THR A 525 -1.44 4.19 11.02
CA THR A 525 -0.49 4.77 11.99
C THR A 525 -1.28 5.44 13.09
N PHE A 526 -1.16 4.91 14.31
CA PHE A 526 -1.88 5.39 15.47
C PHE A 526 -1.25 6.70 15.98
N PRO A 527 -2.03 7.77 16.21
CA PRO A 527 -1.52 8.97 16.86
C PRO A 527 -0.90 8.64 18.24
N ALA A 528 0.15 9.37 18.62
CA ALA A 528 0.89 9.11 19.85
C ALA A 528 0.04 9.33 21.12
N ASP A 529 -0.99 10.13 21.03
CA ASP A 529 -1.94 10.49 22.11
C ASP A 529 -3.26 9.69 22.06
N ALA A 530 -3.51 8.92 21.00
CA ALA A 530 -4.75 8.17 20.85
C ALA A 530 -4.71 6.85 21.63
N THR A 531 -5.31 6.83 22.81
CA THR A 531 -5.38 5.62 23.66
C THR A 531 -6.35 4.57 23.13
N GLU A 532 -7.34 4.98 22.31
CA GLU A 532 -8.37 4.14 21.72
C GLU A 532 -8.73 4.66 20.33
N VAL A 533 -8.81 3.77 19.34
CA VAL A 533 -9.21 4.10 17.96
C VAL A 533 -10.28 3.12 17.51
N TRP A 534 -11.39 3.63 16.97
CA TRP A 534 -12.47 2.82 16.42
C TRP A 534 -12.35 2.72 14.91
N PHE A 535 -12.57 1.53 14.40
CA PHE A 535 -12.54 1.21 12.98
C PHE A 535 -13.86 0.57 12.56
N TYR A 536 -14.45 1.12 11.51
CA TYR A 536 -15.67 0.59 10.90
C TYR A 536 -15.44 0.43 9.40
N GLU A 537 -16.18 -0.48 8.79
CA GLU A 537 -16.19 -0.64 7.33
C GLU A 537 -16.61 0.65 6.62
N THR A 538 -17.61 1.34 7.17
CA THR A 538 -18.11 2.65 6.71
C THR A 538 -18.59 3.48 7.89
N ILE A 539 -19.02 4.74 7.64
CA ILE A 539 -19.57 5.61 8.69
C ILE A 539 -20.82 4.97 9.27
N PRO A 540 -20.86 4.63 10.57
CA PRO A 540 -22.03 4.00 11.17
C PRO A 540 -23.18 5.00 11.33
N TYR A 541 -24.42 4.49 11.25
CA TYR A 541 -25.64 5.14 11.73
C TYR A 541 -26.23 4.25 12.82
N LEU A 542 -26.22 4.75 14.04
CA LEU A 542 -26.59 4.01 15.24
C LEU A 542 -27.88 4.54 15.85
N GLN A 543 -28.41 3.85 16.85
CA GLN A 543 -29.54 4.34 17.64
C GLN A 543 -29.30 5.74 18.22
N THR A 544 -28.05 6.02 18.62
CA THR A 544 -27.67 7.34 19.14
C THR A 544 -27.81 8.45 18.10
N ASP A 545 -27.57 8.16 16.81
CA ASP A 545 -27.73 9.14 15.72
C ASP A 545 -29.21 9.47 15.52
N TRP A 546 -30.06 8.45 15.48
CA TRP A 546 -31.52 8.63 15.41
C TRP A 546 -32.08 9.41 16.60
N ASN A 547 -31.66 9.08 17.79
CA ASN A 547 -32.06 9.80 19.00
C ASN A 547 -31.60 11.25 18.99
N ALA A 548 -30.36 11.51 18.49
CA ALA A 548 -29.87 12.86 18.35
C ALA A 548 -30.63 13.67 17.30
N PHE A 549 -31.03 13.04 16.18
CA PHE A 549 -31.92 13.65 15.19
C PHE A 549 -33.26 14.07 15.83
N LEU A 550 -33.96 13.16 16.49
CA LEU A 550 -35.22 13.47 17.12
C LEU A 550 -35.09 14.56 18.19
N LYS A 551 -34.01 14.54 18.98
CA LYS A 551 -33.74 15.51 20.03
C LYS A 551 -33.51 16.92 19.47
N ARG A 552 -32.91 17.09 18.30
CA ARG A 552 -32.76 18.41 17.64
C ARG A 552 -34.13 19.08 17.38
N HIS A 553 -35.18 18.29 17.16
CA HIS A 553 -36.51 18.74 16.79
C HIS A 553 -37.52 18.55 17.90
N GLU A 554 -37.09 18.32 19.15
CA GLU A 554 -37.98 17.96 20.26
C GLU A 554 -39.10 19.01 20.50
N ALA A 555 -38.85 20.28 20.25
CA ALA A 555 -39.86 21.36 20.36
C ALA A 555 -41.04 21.23 19.38
N GLU A 556 -40.84 20.45 18.30
CA GLU A 556 -41.87 20.21 17.26
C GLU A 556 -42.60 18.86 17.45
N ARG A 557 -42.26 18.11 18.49
CA ARG A 557 -42.93 16.83 18.80
C ARG A 557 -44.42 17.03 19.07
N GLY A 558 -45.25 16.18 18.49
CA GLY A 558 -46.70 16.28 18.56
C GLY A 558 -47.32 17.37 17.66
N LYS A 559 -46.51 18.21 17.00
CA LYS A 559 -46.95 19.22 16.02
C LYS A 559 -46.57 18.87 14.60
N VAL A 560 -45.29 18.51 14.41
CA VAL A 560 -44.71 18.19 13.12
C VAL A 560 -44.26 16.73 13.00
N PHE A 561 -43.98 16.10 14.12
CA PHE A 561 -43.66 14.68 14.14
C PHE A 561 -44.16 13.98 15.40
N GLU A 562 -44.36 12.68 15.27
CA GLU A 562 -44.63 11.75 16.35
C GLU A 562 -43.84 10.45 16.18
N THR A 563 -43.51 9.82 17.31
CA THR A 563 -42.77 8.53 17.30
C THR A 563 -43.56 7.47 18.04
N GLY A 564 -43.30 6.21 17.71
CA GLY A 564 -43.93 5.08 18.38
C GLY A 564 -43.18 3.79 18.11
N VAL A 565 -43.69 2.70 18.66
CA VAL A 565 -43.17 1.35 18.43
C VAL A 565 -43.97 0.70 17.31
N LEU A 566 -43.27 0.20 16.27
CA LEU A 566 -43.88 -0.58 15.20
C LEU A 566 -44.25 -1.98 15.71
N CYS A 567 -43.28 -2.63 16.33
CA CYS A 567 -43.38 -3.97 16.89
C CYS A 567 -42.19 -4.23 17.84
N LYS A 568 -42.22 -5.39 18.52
CA LYS A 568 -41.02 -5.95 19.15
C LYS A 568 -40.26 -6.83 18.14
N SER A 569 -38.96 -6.68 18.05
CA SER A 569 -38.10 -7.58 17.29
C SER A 569 -38.09 -9.00 17.87
N ARG A 570 -37.46 -9.95 17.17
CA ARG A 570 -37.29 -11.31 17.68
C ARG A 570 -36.56 -11.39 19.02
N LYS A 571 -35.64 -10.44 19.27
CA LYS A 571 -34.89 -10.34 20.53
C LYS A 571 -35.53 -9.37 21.54
N GLY A 572 -36.76 -8.93 21.28
CA GLY A 572 -37.56 -8.12 22.20
C GLY A 572 -37.26 -6.63 22.21
N ARG A 573 -36.43 -6.13 21.27
CA ARG A 573 -36.14 -4.71 21.11
C ARG A 573 -37.30 -3.96 20.48
N ASP A 574 -37.47 -2.70 20.85
CA ASP A 574 -38.40 -1.83 20.16
C ASP A 574 -37.93 -1.52 18.75
N VAL A 575 -38.80 -1.80 17.77
CA VAL A 575 -38.60 -1.36 16.38
C VAL A 575 -39.35 -0.04 16.24
N GLU A 576 -38.62 1.02 15.98
CA GLU A 576 -39.14 2.38 15.92
C GLU A 576 -39.96 2.61 14.65
N ARG A 577 -41.06 3.34 14.81
CA ARG A 577 -41.77 4.01 13.72
C ARG A 577 -41.93 5.50 14.04
N ALA A 578 -41.99 6.31 13.01
CA ALA A 578 -42.26 7.73 13.17
C ALA A 578 -43.15 8.27 12.06
N VAL A 579 -43.86 9.34 12.33
CA VAL A 579 -44.67 10.08 11.36
C VAL A 579 -44.21 11.51 11.38
N PHE A 580 -44.01 12.10 10.20
CA PHE A 580 -43.58 13.48 10.03
C PHE A 580 -44.51 14.24 9.08
N GLY A 581 -44.59 15.57 9.26
CA GLY A 581 -45.38 16.45 8.41
C GLY A 581 -46.77 16.72 8.90
N ASN A 582 -47.81 16.43 8.14
CA ASN A 582 -49.21 16.65 8.48
C ASN A 582 -49.73 15.55 9.40
N LEU A 583 -49.87 15.86 10.68
CA LEU A 583 -50.37 14.92 11.72
C LEU A 583 -51.87 14.94 11.88
N SER A 584 -52.63 15.66 11.04
CA SER A 584 -54.11 15.83 11.22
C SER A 584 -54.93 14.55 11.05
N GLY A 585 -54.28 13.45 10.55
CA GLY A 585 -54.93 12.20 10.17
C GLY A 585 -55.64 12.25 8.80
N LYS A 586 -55.70 13.43 8.16
CA LYS A 586 -56.27 13.68 6.84
C LYS A 586 -55.28 14.38 5.89
N PRO A 587 -54.05 13.85 5.71
CA PRO A 587 -53.10 14.44 4.78
C PRO A 587 -53.63 14.30 3.35
N LYS A 588 -53.20 15.22 2.49
CA LYS A 588 -53.48 15.17 1.05
C LYS A 588 -52.69 14.03 0.37
N TYR A 589 -51.48 13.81 0.86
CA TYR A 589 -50.54 12.81 0.29
C TYR A 589 -49.92 11.97 1.41
N ARG A 590 -49.58 10.70 1.11
CA ARG A 590 -48.88 9.79 2.02
C ARG A 590 -47.65 9.21 1.36
N ILE A 591 -46.51 9.29 2.07
CA ILE A 591 -45.22 8.73 1.67
C ILE A 591 -44.78 7.73 2.73
N PHE A 592 -44.38 6.52 2.31
CA PHE A 592 -43.73 5.56 3.18
C PHE A 592 -42.26 5.48 2.88
N LEU A 593 -41.42 5.57 3.91
CA LEU A 593 -39.95 5.51 3.80
C LEU A 593 -39.41 4.47 4.78
N SER A 594 -38.43 3.67 4.32
CA SER A 594 -37.69 2.74 5.18
C SER A 594 -36.25 2.62 4.82
N ALA A 595 -35.42 2.21 5.79
CA ALA A 595 -33.98 1.92 5.62
C ALA A 595 -33.59 0.71 6.48
N ARG A 596 -32.41 0.19 6.23
CA ARG A 596 -31.75 -0.87 7.03
C ARG A 596 -32.51 -2.21 7.03
N ARG A 597 -33.11 -2.61 5.90
CA ARG A 597 -33.56 -3.99 5.67
C ARG A 597 -32.42 -4.98 5.63
N HIS A 598 -31.29 -4.54 5.12
CA HIS A 598 -30.00 -5.14 5.42
C HIS A 598 -29.31 -4.22 6.41
N CYS A 599 -29.04 -4.71 7.59
CA CYS A 599 -28.62 -3.89 8.72
C CYS A 599 -27.26 -3.21 8.55
N SER A 600 -26.39 -3.73 7.68
CA SER A 600 -25.09 -3.15 7.38
C SER A 600 -25.12 -1.87 6.52
N GLU A 601 -26.24 -1.53 5.89
CA GLU A 601 -26.37 -0.47 4.90
C GLU A 601 -26.57 0.92 5.52
N THR A 602 -25.57 1.41 6.27
CA THR A 602 -25.69 2.58 7.17
C THR A 602 -25.84 3.92 6.45
N MET A 603 -25.24 4.10 5.26
CA MET A 603 -25.29 5.38 4.53
C MET A 603 -26.71 5.73 4.06
N ALA A 604 -27.52 4.73 3.81
CA ALA A 604 -28.95 4.84 3.49
C ALA A 604 -29.73 5.57 4.59
N SER A 605 -29.35 5.38 5.87
CA SER A 605 -30.01 6.01 7.02
C SER A 605 -29.79 7.53 7.05
N PHE A 606 -28.60 8.01 6.65
CA PHE A 606 -28.36 9.45 6.58
C PHE A 606 -29.16 10.11 5.46
N VAL A 607 -29.42 9.41 4.35
CA VAL A 607 -30.30 9.91 3.28
C VAL A 607 -31.74 9.98 3.76
N LEU A 608 -32.24 8.94 4.44
CA LEU A 608 -33.56 8.95 5.07
C LEU A 608 -33.70 10.13 6.06
N GLU A 609 -32.70 10.33 6.93
CA GLU A 609 -32.70 11.47 7.88
C GLU A 609 -32.77 12.80 7.12
N GLY A 610 -32.04 12.96 6.00
CA GLY A 610 -32.08 14.19 5.19
C GLY A 610 -33.43 14.46 4.55
N VAL A 611 -34.18 13.42 4.12
CA VAL A 611 -35.56 13.57 3.67
C VAL A 611 -36.46 14.09 4.81
N LEU A 612 -36.34 13.49 5.99
CA LEU A 612 -37.13 13.84 7.18
C LEU A 612 -36.76 15.25 7.70
N GLU A 613 -35.50 15.65 7.67
CA GLU A 613 -35.00 16.98 8.03
C GLU A 613 -35.70 18.08 7.21
N SER A 614 -36.00 17.79 5.92
CA SER A 614 -36.67 18.76 5.03
C SER A 614 -38.06 19.17 5.50
N VAL A 615 -38.72 18.38 6.33
CA VAL A 615 -40.04 18.71 6.92
C VAL A 615 -39.95 19.90 7.89
N PHE A 616 -38.80 20.05 8.54
CA PHE A 616 -38.54 21.15 9.52
C PHE A 616 -37.98 22.42 8.85
N ALA A 617 -37.62 22.35 7.56
CA ALA A 617 -37.11 23.51 6.86
C ALA A 617 -38.08 24.69 6.89
N GLN A 618 -37.55 25.92 7.09
CA GLN A 618 -38.33 27.15 7.12
C GLN A 618 -38.49 27.77 5.72
N ASP A 619 -38.67 26.91 4.71
CA ASP A 619 -38.85 27.28 3.31
C ASP A 619 -40.21 26.71 2.77
N GLU A 620 -40.48 26.99 1.52
CA GLU A 620 -41.69 26.49 0.85
C GLU A 620 -41.79 24.96 0.83
N THR A 621 -40.64 24.24 0.81
CA THR A 621 -40.69 22.78 0.80
C THR A 621 -41.11 22.25 2.15
N GLY A 622 -40.53 22.73 3.25
CA GLY A 622 -40.94 22.34 4.58
C GLY A 622 -42.38 22.69 4.90
N ALA A 623 -42.83 23.92 4.53
CA ALA A 623 -44.22 24.33 4.67
C ALA A 623 -45.16 23.41 3.93
N TRP A 624 -44.85 23.08 2.67
CA TRP A 624 -45.65 22.15 1.85
C TRP A 624 -45.77 20.75 2.48
N TYR A 625 -44.69 20.22 3.07
CA TYR A 625 -44.72 18.93 3.77
C TYR A 625 -45.63 19.01 5.01
N ARG A 626 -45.43 20.01 5.84
CA ARG A 626 -46.25 20.18 7.08
C ARG A 626 -47.75 20.35 6.81
N GLU A 627 -48.08 20.98 5.68
CA GLU A 627 -49.46 21.20 5.29
C GLU A 627 -50.12 19.99 4.59
N ASN A 628 -49.39 19.32 3.69
CA ASN A 628 -50.00 18.40 2.74
C ASN A 628 -49.62 16.94 2.92
N VAL A 629 -48.46 16.63 3.54
CA VAL A 629 -47.88 15.30 3.46
C VAL A 629 -47.73 14.63 4.82
N GLU A 630 -48.20 13.40 4.93
CA GLU A 630 -47.83 12.49 6.01
C GLU A 630 -46.71 11.56 5.53
N ILE A 631 -45.53 11.66 6.15
CA ILE A 631 -44.42 10.71 5.92
C ILE A 631 -44.46 9.66 7.03
N MET A 632 -44.67 8.40 6.68
CA MET A 632 -44.54 7.23 7.54
C MET A 632 -43.13 6.67 7.41
N ALA A 633 -42.32 6.63 8.48
CA ALA A 633 -40.93 6.24 8.43
C ALA A 633 -40.60 5.09 9.39
N VAL A 634 -39.77 4.13 8.92
CA VAL A 634 -39.17 3.06 9.74
C VAL A 634 -37.65 3.11 9.55
N PRO A 635 -36.88 3.63 10.53
CA PRO A 635 -35.45 3.91 10.38
C PRO A 635 -34.56 2.65 10.45
N PHE A 636 -34.99 1.62 11.18
CA PHE A 636 -34.25 0.38 11.43
C PHE A 636 -35.13 -0.84 11.19
N MET A 637 -35.21 -1.31 9.93
CA MET A 637 -36.02 -2.47 9.58
C MET A 637 -35.50 -3.78 10.16
N ASP A 638 -34.18 -4.01 10.15
CA ASP A 638 -33.56 -5.13 10.84
C ASP A 638 -32.94 -4.60 12.15
N LYS A 639 -33.83 -4.35 13.13
CA LYS A 639 -33.40 -3.74 14.39
C LYS A 639 -32.37 -4.56 15.15
N ASP A 640 -32.53 -5.87 15.22
CA ASP A 640 -31.61 -6.75 15.91
C ASP A 640 -30.23 -6.75 15.24
N GLY A 641 -30.20 -6.85 13.93
CA GLY A 641 -28.97 -6.80 13.17
C GLY A 641 -28.24 -5.45 13.26
N CYS A 642 -28.99 -4.33 13.28
CA CYS A 642 -28.40 -3.00 13.45
C CYS A 642 -27.71 -2.84 14.81
N GLU A 643 -28.26 -3.39 15.88
CA GLU A 643 -27.71 -3.31 17.23
C GLU A 643 -26.51 -4.25 17.43
N GLU A 644 -26.54 -5.42 16.78
CA GLU A 644 -25.54 -6.47 16.98
C GLU A 644 -24.41 -6.44 15.94
N GLY A 645 -24.55 -5.65 14.90
CA GLY A 645 -23.57 -5.59 13.83
C GLY A 645 -23.61 -6.82 12.92
N ASP A 646 -24.80 -7.33 12.60
CA ASP A 646 -25.00 -8.39 11.63
C ASP A 646 -24.79 -7.89 10.20
N GLN A 647 -24.65 -8.82 9.27
CA GLN A 647 -24.53 -8.53 7.83
C GLN A 647 -25.90 -8.14 7.23
N GLY A 648 -26.98 -8.78 7.68
CA GLY A 648 -28.36 -8.53 7.26
C GLY A 648 -28.76 -9.13 5.93
N LYS A 649 -27.83 -9.56 5.10
CA LYS A 649 -28.06 -10.08 3.74
C LYS A 649 -27.94 -11.60 3.70
N ASN A 650 -28.76 -12.24 2.87
CA ASN A 650 -28.70 -13.69 2.62
C ASN A 650 -28.74 -14.56 3.90
N ARG A 651 -29.41 -14.11 4.95
CA ARG A 651 -29.61 -14.95 6.14
C ARG A 651 -30.66 -16.05 5.87
N LYS A 652 -30.70 -17.08 6.71
CA LYS A 652 -31.64 -18.21 6.59
C LYS A 652 -32.87 -17.99 7.47
N PRO A 653 -34.04 -18.34 6.96
CA PRO A 653 -34.39 -18.90 5.66
C PRO A 653 -34.26 -17.86 4.51
N HIS A 654 -34.47 -16.57 4.79
CA HIS A 654 -34.27 -15.42 3.91
C HIS A 654 -34.08 -14.13 4.75
N ASP A 655 -33.59 -13.07 4.12
CA ASP A 655 -33.45 -11.77 4.77
C ASP A 655 -34.75 -10.96 4.77
N HIS A 656 -34.79 -9.84 5.52
CA HIS A 656 -35.96 -8.98 5.63
C HIS A 656 -36.48 -8.47 4.28
N ASN A 657 -35.64 -8.31 3.26
CA ASN A 657 -36.06 -7.89 1.92
C ASN A 657 -36.51 -9.07 1.04
N ARG A 658 -36.67 -10.26 1.60
CA ARG A 658 -37.25 -11.46 0.94
C ARG A 658 -38.45 -12.04 1.70
N ASP A 659 -38.92 -11.34 2.72
CA ASP A 659 -39.93 -11.85 3.67
C ASP A 659 -41.38 -11.37 3.37
N TYR A 660 -41.63 -10.91 2.15
CA TYR A 660 -42.96 -10.36 1.82
C TYR A 660 -43.93 -11.37 1.17
N THR A 661 -43.64 -12.66 1.33
CA THR A 661 -44.60 -13.76 1.11
C THR A 661 -45.02 -14.32 2.44
N ASP A 662 -44.08 -14.69 3.28
CA ASP A 662 -44.32 -15.47 4.50
C ASP A 662 -44.51 -14.60 5.75
N PHE A 663 -43.94 -13.39 5.73
CA PHE A 663 -43.98 -12.42 6.84
C PHE A 663 -43.51 -13.04 8.16
N ILE A 664 -42.37 -13.76 8.13
CA ILE A 664 -41.87 -14.45 9.33
C ILE A 664 -41.21 -13.49 10.34
N TYR A 665 -40.77 -12.31 9.91
CA TYR A 665 -40.23 -11.29 10.80
C TYR A 665 -41.32 -10.38 11.37
N PRO A 666 -41.25 -10.04 12.68
CA PRO A 666 -42.21 -9.09 13.28
C PRO A 666 -42.25 -7.75 12.56
N GLU A 667 -41.11 -7.30 12.08
CA GLU A 667 -40.89 -6.01 11.41
C GLU A 667 -41.68 -5.95 10.09
N THR A 668 -41.60 -7.00 9.28
CA THR A 668 -42.30 -7.05 7.98
C THR A 668 -43.79 -7.13 8.15
N ARG A 669 -44.26 -7.91 9.14
CA ARG A 669 -45.68 -7.91 9.57
C ARG A 669 -46.11 -6.53 10.06
N GLY A 670 -45.28 -5.91 10.92
CA GLY A 670 -45.58 -4.60 11.50
C GLY A 670 -45.75 -3.51 10.44
N ILE A 671 -44.93 -3.50 9.39
CA ILE A 671 -45.11 -2.56 8.27
C ILE A 671 -46.40 -2.81 7.53
N ARG A 672 -46.69 -4.05 7.15
CA ARG A 672 -47.92 -4.42 6.45
C ARG A 672 -49.16 -3.94 7.25
N ASP A 673 -49.21 -4.27 8.52
CA ASP A 673 -50.36 -3.97 9.37
C ASP A 673 -50.47 -2.47 9.66
N TRP A 674 -49.34 -1.76 9.83
CA TRP A 674 -49.33 -0.31 10.06
C TRP A 674 -49.80 0.48 8.82
N ILE A 675 -49.34 0.09 7.59
CA ILE A 675 -49.79 0.72 6.35
C ILE A 675 -51.27 0.46 6.13
N ALA A 676 -51.76 -0.78 6.38
CA ALA A 676 -53.17 -1.10 6.28
C ALA A 676 -54.02 -0.26 7.25
N GLN A 677 -53.60 -0.17 8.52
CA GLN A 677 -54.33 0.54 9.56
C GLN A 677 -54.33 2.07 9.35
N ARG A 678 -53.19 2.67 9.03
CA ARG A 678 -53.02 4.13 8.99
C ARG A 678 -53.35 4.74 7.62
N ALA A 679 -53.03 4.00 6.55
CA ALA A 679 -53.16 4.48 5.17
C ALA A 679 -54.22 3.72 4.35
N ASN A 680 -54.89 2.71 4.92
CA ASN A 680 -55.80 1.84 4.18
C ASN A 680 -55.22 1.30 2.89
N ASN A 681 -53.93 0.91 2.92
CA ASN A 681 -53.11 0.45 1.80
C ASN A 681 -52.95 1.47 0.63
N LYS A 682 -53.17 2.78 0.88
CA LYS A 682 -53.07 3.83 -0.14
C LYS A 682 -51.90 4.73 0.16
N LEU A 683 -50.90 4.75 -0.73
CA LEU A 683 -49.73 5.59 -0.65
C LEU A 683 -49.52 6.33 -1.96
N ASP A 684 -49.00 7.56 -1.92
CA ASP A 684 -48.54 8.23 -3.10
C ASP A 684 -47.14 7.72 -3.50
N ILE A 685 -46.27 7.47 -2.52
CA ILE A 685 -44.90 7.00 -2.75
C ILE A 685 -44.53 5.95 -1.72
N PHE A 686 -43.94 4.87 -2.17
CA PHE A 686 -43.25 3.88 -1.33
C PHE A 686 -41.78 3.85 -1.70
N PHE A 687 -40.89 4.15 -0.77
CA PHE A 687 -39.47 4.22 -1.03
C PHE A 687 -38.64 3.51 0.04
N ASP A 688 -37.66 2.70 -0.42
CA ASP A 688 -36.75 1.96 0.45
C ASP A 688 -35.31 2.32 0.16
N PHE A 689 -34.50 2.62 1.18
CA PHE A 689 -33.14 3.06 1.04
C PHE A 689 -32.18 1.92 1.36
N HIS A 690 -31.27 1.64 0.42
CA HIS A 690 -30.26 0.59 0.45
C HIS A 690 -28.86 1.13 0.14
N CYS A 691 -27.85 0.28 0.36
CA CYS A 691 -26.51 0.49 -0.15
C CYS A 691 -26.08 -0.69 -1.03
N PRO A 692 -25.28 -0.46 -2.10
CA PRO A 692 -24.86 -1.51 -3.01
C PRO A 692 -23.77 -2.39 -2.39
N TRP A 693 -23.26 -3.36 -3.16
CA TRP A 693 -22.06 -4.11 -2.81
C TRP A 693 -20.83 -3.18 -2.76
N LEU A 694 -19.78 -3.50 -1.97
CA LEU A 694 -18.56 -2.68 -1.85
C LEU A 694 -17.80 -2.44 -3.15
N TYR A 695 -17.86 -3.38 -4.08
CA TYR A 695 -17.08 -3.40 -5.31
C TYR A 695 -17.94 -3.72 -6.52
N GLY A 696 -17.55 -3.23 -7.70
CA GLY A 696 -18.23 -3.47 -8.97
C GLY A 696 -18.59 -2.19 -9.69
N ASN A 697 -19.14 -2.32 -10.87
CA ASN A 697 -19.37 -1.21 -11.79
C ASN A 697 -20.41 -0.19 -11.30
N PHE A 698 -21.25 -0.53 -10.31
CA PHE A 698 -22.33 0.33 -9.80
C PHE A 698 -22.08 0.83 -8.36
N ASN A 699 -20.96 0.51 -7.73
CA ASN A 699 -20.75 0.80 -6.30
C ASN A 699 -20.35 2.23 -6.01
N GLU A 700 -19.94 2.98 -7.01
CA GLU A 700 -19.52 4.38 -6.89
C GLU A 700 -20.52 5.36 -7.55
N PHE A 701 -21.77 4.94 -7.71
CA PHE A 701 -22.86 5.76 -8.22
C PHE A 701 -24.08 5.64 -7.31
N VAL A 702 -24.87 6.71 -7.23
CA VAL A 702 -26.22 6.64 -6.67
C VAL A 702 -27.16 6.26 -7.79
N TYR A 703 -27.99 5.25 -7.59
CA TYR A 703 -28.93 4.79 -8.61
C TYR A 703 -30.22 4.22 -8.02
N GLN A 704 -31.27 4.26 -8.81
CA GLN A 704 -32.50 3.53 -8.54
C GLN A 704 -32.47 2.14 -9.16
N VAL A 705 -33.15 1.19 -8.52
CA VAL A 705 -33.31 -0.17 -9.02
C VAL A 705 -34.72 -0.34 -9.56
N HIS A 706 -34.82 -0.48 -10.89
CA HIS A 706 -36.10 -0.62 -11.58
C HIS A 706 -36.67 -2.04 -11.47
N GLU A 707 -37.96 -2.17 -11.53
CA GLU A 707 -38.70 -3.44 -11.47
C GLU A 707 -39.22 -3.87 -12.87
N LYS A 708 -39.82 -5.07 -12.94
CA LYS A 708 -40.40 -5.61 -14.18
C LYS A 708 -41.59 -4.80 -14.70
N HIS A 709 -42.31 -4.15 -13.78
CA HIS A 709 -43.50 -3.38 -14.09
C HIS A 709 -43.21 -2.18 -14.96
N LYS A 710 -43.64 -2.19 -16.22
CA LYS A 710 -43.36 -1.13 -17.20
C LYS A 710 -43.85 0.23 -16.71
N GLU A 711 -45.10 0.32 -16.25
CA GLU A 711 -45.68 1.58 -15.79
C GLU A 711 -44.90 2.14 -14.59
N ASN A 712 -44.55 1.30 -13.59
CA ASN A 712 -43.76 1.75 -12.46
C ASN A 712 -42.33 2.19 -12.90
N THR A 713 -41.74 1.52 -13.89
CA THR A 713 -40.44 1.90 -14.45
C THR A 713 -40.49 3.28 -15.10
N GLU A 714 -41.53 3.60 -15.85
CA GLU A 714 -41.77 4.92 -16.46
C GLU A 714 -41.90 6.02 -15.40
N LYS A 715 -42.65 5.75 -14.32
CA LYS A 715 -42.83 6.65 -13.16
C LYS A 715 -41.54 6.87 -12.41
N THR A 716 -40.76 5.81 -12.18
CA THR A 716 -39.44 5.85 -11.52
C THR A 716 -38.41 6.66 -12.36
N SER A 717 -38.40 6.44 -13.70
CA SER A 717 -37.55 7.25 -14.61
C SER A 717 -37.96 8.72 -14.62
N ARG A 718 -39.28 9.03 -14.60
CA ARG A 718 -39.76 10.42 -14.51
C ARG A 718 -39.30 11.08 -13.22
N PHE A 719 -39.45 10.40 -12.09
CA PHE A 719 -38.95 10.87 -10.83
C PHE A 719 -37.42 11.09 -10.86
N GLY A 720 -36.66 10.16 -11.42
CA GLY A 720 -35.21 10.28 -11.59
C GLY A 720 -34.79 11.52 -12.36
N LYS A 721 -35.48 11.83 -13.50
CA LYS A 721 -35.22 13.04 -14.29
C LYS A 721 -35.53 14.34 -13.54
N ILE A 722 -36.59 14.33 -12.71
CA ILE A 722 -36.92 15.44 -11.82
C ILE A 722 -35.82 15.65 -10.78
N LEU A 723 -35.38 14.58 -10.13
CA LEU A 723 -34.31 14.63 -9.13
C LEU A 723 -33.00 15.13 -9.74
N GLU A 724 -32.60 14.58 -10.89
CA GLU A 724 -31.40 15.02 -11.61
C GLU A 724 -31.43 16.53 -11.93
N GLY A 725 -32.58 17.06 -12.29
CA GLY A 725 -32.75 18.49 -12.58
C GLY A 725 -32.83 19.41 -11.35
N LEU A 726 -33.14 18.88 -10.16
CA LEU A 726 -33.33 19.65 -8.92
C LEU A 726 -32.21 19.51 -7.90
N GLN A 727 -31.31 18.56 -8.09
CA GLN A 727 -30.25 18.26 -7.12
C GLN A 727 -29.31 19.46 -6.89
N ARG A 728 -28.91 19.67 -5.64
CA ARG A 728 -28.01 20.75 -5.19
C ARG A 728 -26.84 20.25 -4.36
N GLY A 729 -27.01 19.05 -3.77
CA GLY A 729 -26.01 18.43 -2.91
C GLY A 729 -24.75 17.99 -3.65
N ALA A 730 -23.72 17.68 -2.86
CA ALA A 730 -22.42 17.23 -3.39
C ALA A 730 -22.48 15.86 -4.07
N MET A 731 -23.46 15.02 -3.70
CA MET A 731 -23.62 13.66 -4.22
C MET A 731 -24.47 13.69 -5.50
N ALA A 732 -23.81 13.53 -6.65
CA ALA A 732 -24.51 13.60 -7.93
C ALA A 732 -25.27 12.29 -8.24
N TYR A 733 -26.53 12.42 -8.59
CA TYR A 733 -27.37 11.37 -9.17
C TYR A 733 -27.63 11.64 -10.67
N ARG A 734 -27.68 10.60 -11.45
CA ARG A 734 -28.02 10.67 -12.87
C ARG A 734 -28.99 9.54 -13.24
N GLU A 735 -30.12 9.84 -13.84
CA GLU A 735 -31.15 8.85 -14.21
C GLU A 735 -30.60 7.75 -15.14
N LYS A 736 -29.62 8.06 -15.97
CA LYS A 736 -28.94 7.09 -16.85
C LYS A 736 -28.15 6.01 -16.10
N ASP A 737 -27.78 6.25 -14.86
CA ASP A 737 -27.02 5.30 -14.03
C ASP A 737 -27.95 4.31 -13.33
N ASP A 738 -29.25 4.45 -13.44
CA ASP A 738 -30.26 3.55 -12.87
C ASP A 738 -30.16 2.14 -13.45
N ILE A 739 -30.27 1.13 -12.58
CA ILE A 739 -30.22 -0.26 -13.00
C ILE A 739 -31.60 -0.74 -13.45
N ARG A 740 -31.72 -0.95 -14.74
CA ARG A 740 -32.93 -1.50 -15.36
C ARG A 740 -33.09 -2.99 -15.03
N TRP A 741 -34.34 -3.49 -15.09
CA TRP A 741 -34.57 -4.92 -14.95
C TRP A 741 -33.86 -5.71 -16.07
N GLY A 742 -33.22 -6.82 -15.70
CA GLY A 742 -32.41 -7.66 -16.59
C GLY A 742 -30.96 -7.18 -16.74
N VAL A 743 -30.56 -6.07 -16.10
CA VAL A 743 -29.19 -5.53 -16.15
C VAL A 743 -28.43 -5.88 -14.89
N GLY A 744 -27.21 -6.40 -15.03
CA GLY A 744 -26.34 -6.76 -13.92
C GLY A 744 -26.98 -7.78 -12.99
N TRP A 745 -26.99 -7.46 -11.70
CA TRP A 745 -27.57 -8.31 -10.66
C TRP A 745 -29.10 -8.21 -10.58
N ASN A 746 -29.72 -7.20 -11.17
CA ASN A 746 -31.17 -6.95 -11.09
C ASN A 746 -31.93 -7.82 -12.09
N SER A 747 -32.11 -9.09 -11.77
CA SER A 747 -32.74 -10.10 -12.61
C SER A 747 -33.46 -11.17 -11.78
N ASP A 748 -34.29 -12.00 -12.40
CA ASP A 748 -35.02 -13.09 -11.74
C ASP A 748 -34.16 -13.94 -10.81
N LYS A 749 -32.89 -14.15 -11.15
CA LYS A 749 -31.95 -14.95 -10.34
C LYS A 749 -31.73 -14.40 -8.95
N ASN A 750 -31.82 -13.08 -8.75
CA ASN A 750 -31.63 -12.42 -7.46
C ASN A 750 -32.86 -12.50 -6.55
N TYR A 751 -34.01 -12.98 -7.06
CA TYR A 751 -35.29 -12.99 -6.33
C TYR A 751 -35.80 -14.41 -6.03
N THR A 752 -34.97 -15.42 -6.18
CA THR A 752 -35.33 -16.83 -5.95
C THR A 752 -35.55 -17.17 -4.47
N ALA A 753 -34.99 -16.37 -3.54
CA ALA A 753 -35.06 -16.64 -2.10
C ALA A 753 -36.34 -16.10 -1.41
N GLY A 754 -37.24 -15.45 -2.14
CA GLY A 754 -38.47 -14.88 -1.60
C GLY A 754 -38.86 -13.56 -2.28
N ARG A 755 -40.03 -13.01 -1.89
CA ARG A 755 -40.61 -11.79 -2.47
C ARG A 755 -39.99 -10.54 -1.82
N ALA A 756 -39.44 -9.64 -2.61
CA ALA A 756 -38.93 -8.36 -2.14
C ALA A 756 -40.03 -7.37 -1.77
N VAL A 757 -39.69 -6.39 -0.91
CA VAL A 757 -40.66 -5.38 -0.42
C VAL A 757 -41.27 -4.56 -1.56
N LYS A 758 -40.47 -4.21 -2.58
CA LYS A 758 -40.97 -3.42 -3.74
C LYS A 758 -42.02 -4.20 -4.54
N ALA A 759 -41.77 -5.49 -4.80
CA ALA A 759 -42.74 -6.33 -5.50
C ALA A 759 -44.05 -6.47 -4.70
N TRP A 760 -43.94 -6.65 -3.39
CA TRP A 760 -45.09 -6.65 -2.51
C TRP A 760 -45.83 -5.33 -2.55
N ALA A 761 -45.12 -4.20 -2.44
CA ALA A 761 -45.76 -2.88 -2.43
C ALA A 761 -46.48 -2.56 -3.74
N MET A 762 -45.95 -2.99 -4.88
CA MET A 762 -46.58 -2.82 -6.19
C MET A 762 -47.85 -3.68 -6.36
N ASP A 763 -47.82 -4.89 -5.82
CA ASP A 763 -48.94 -5.84 -5.99
C ASP A 763 -50.06 -5.64 -4.98
N GLU A 764 -49.72 -5.24 -3.74
CA GLU A 764 -50.68 -5.25 -2.62
C GLU A 764 -51.12 -3.84 -2.15
N LEU A 765 -50.34 -2.81 -2.50
CA LEU A 765 -50.66 -1.45 -2.11
C LEU A 765 -51.17 -0.64 -3.29
N GLN A 766 -52.13 0.25 -3.03
CA GLN A 766 -52.51 1.28 -4.02
C GLN A 766 -51.49 2.40 -3.96
N CYS A 767 -50.36 2.23 -4.65
CA CYS A 767 -49.24 3.14 -4.61
C CYS A 767 -49.00 3.79 -5.99
N GLU A 768 -48.80 5.11 -6.02
CA GLU A 768 -48.53 5.82 -7.28
C GLU A 768 -47.21 5.35 -7.90
N PHE A 769 -46.11 5.37 -7.16
CA PHE A 769 -44.93 4.65 -7.57
C PHE A 769 -44.12 4.07 -6.39
N VAL A 770 -43.38 3.01 -6.68
CA VAL A 770 -42.52 2.27 -5.75
C VAL A 770 -41.10 2.27 -6.27
N SER A 771 -40.13 2.67 -5.45
CA SER A 771 -38.73 2.63 -5.84
C SER A 771 -37.79 2.37 -4.66
N SER A 772 -36.51 2.23 -4.95
CA SER A 772 -35.44 2.18 -3.97
C SER A 772 -34.19 2.88 -4.52
N PHE A 773 -33.38 3.44 -3.63
CA PHE A 773 -32.03 3.87 -3.95
C PHE A 773 -31.00 2.89 -3.41
N GLU A 774 -29.90 2.78 -4.14
CA GLU A 774 -28.63 2.22 -3.69
C GLU A 774 -27.65 3.39 -3.48
N ILE A 775 -27.23 3.60 -2.24
CA ILE A 775 -26.38 4.70 -1.80
C ILE A 775 -24.97 4.17 -1.57
N PRO A 776 -23.93 4.63 -2.29
CA PRO A 776 -22.55 4.18 -2.13
C PRO A 776 -22.02 4.36 -0.71
N PHE A 777 -21.17 3.44 -0.26
CA PHE A 777 -20.59 3.49 1.09
C PHE A 777 -19.56 4.60 1.27
N ALA A 778 -18.65 4.79 0.31
CA ALA A 778 -17.48 5.65 0.50
C ALA A 778 -17.24 6.67 -0.61
N THR A 779 -17.60 6.35 -1.86
CA THR A 779 -17.35 7.21 -3.03
C THR A 779 -18.58 7.25 -3.92
N ALA A 780 -19.00 8.46 -4.32
CA ALA A 780 -20.05 8.69 -5.31
C ALA A 780 -19.52 9.62 -6.41
N ASN A 781 -19.45 9.13 -7.66
CA ASN A 781 -18.93 9.89 -8.80
C ASN A 781 -17.56 10.55 -8.52
N GLY A 782 -16.63 9.81 -7.87
CA GLY A 782 -15.29 10.26 -7.52
C GLY A 782 -15.20 11.16 -6.29
N LYS A 783 -16.32 11.58 -5.69
CA LYS A 783 -16.38 12.37 -4.45
C LYS A 783 -16.56 11.49 -3.24
N VAL A 784 -16.02 11.95 -2.09
CA VAL A 784 -16.20 11.26 -0.79
C VAL A 784 -17.66 11.34 -0.37
N VAL A 785 -18.22 10.20 0.03
CA VAL A 785 -19.56 10.14 0.64
C VAL A 785 -19.42 10.42 2.15
N THR A 786 -20.13 11.41 2.65
CA THR A 786 -20.12 11.83 4.06
C THR A 786 -21.54 11.83 4.63
N ARG A 787 -21.68 11.96 5.95
CA ARG A 787 -22.98 12.15 6.62
C ARG A 787 -23.76 13.33 6.02
N GLU A 788 -23.02 14.44 5.80
CA GLU A 788 -23.57 15.71 5.29
C GLU A 788 -24.02 15.54 3.83
N SER A 789 -23.19 14.96 2.96
CA SER A 789 -23.55 14.76 1.56
C SER A 789 -24.76 13.81 1.39
N CYS A 790 -24.91 12.82 2.26
CA CYS A 790 -26.09 11.95 2.29
C CYS A 790 -27.36 12.71 2.74
N ARG A 791 -27.25 13.55 3.77
CA ARG A 791 -28.39 14.39 4.21
C ARG A 791 -28.79 15.41 3.14
N GLU A 792 -27.80 16.07 2.50
CA GLU A 792 -28.07 16.97 1.37
C GLU A 792 -28.81 16.25 0.24
N PHE A 793 -28.38 15.04 -0.11
CA PHE A 793 -29.05 14.23 -1.11
C PHE A 793 -30.48 13.83 -0.67
N GLY A 794 -30.70 13.55 0.62
CA GLY A 794 -32.03 13.40 1.18
C GLY A 794 -32.92 14.62 0.98
N GLY A 795 -32.38 15.82 1.15
CA GLY A 795 -33.05 17.09 0.86
C GLY A 795 -33.38 17.25 -0.63
N ASP A 796 -32.49 16.80 -1.52
CA ASP A 796 -32.77 16.76 -2.98
C ASP A 796 -33.94 15.82 -3.30
N ILE A 797 -33.99 14.65 -2.69
CA ILE A 797 -35.10 13.69 -2.82
C ILE A 797 -36.41 14.31 -2.33
N ALA A 798 -36.40 14.99 -1.19
CA ALA A 798 -37.62 15.67 -0.68
C ALA A 798 -38.15 16.71 -1.65
N ARG A 799 -37.30 17.54 -2.24
CA ARG A 799 -37.69 18.50 -3.30
C ARG A 799 -38.22 17.80 -4.54
N ALA A 800 -37.60 16.68 -4.92
CA ALA A 800 -38.06 15.89 -6.07
C ALA A 800 -39.38 15.18 -5.82
N PHE A 801 -39.65 14.67 -4.62
CA PHE A 801 -40.98 14.11 -4.23
C PHE A 801 -42.08 15.17 -4.33
N ARG A 802 -41.86 16.37 -3.77
CA ARG A 802 -42.78 17.48 -3.91
C ARG A 802 -43.06 17.77 -5.40
N ARG A 803 -42.04 17.99 -6.19
CA ARG A 803 -42.18 18.32 -7.64
C ARG A 803 -42.88 17.21 -8.40
N TYR A 804 -42.52 15.97 -8.13
CA TYR A 804 -43.17 14.81 -8.78
C TYR A 804 -44.66 14.79 -8.49
N ILE A 805 -45.09 14.97 -7.23
CA ILE A 805 -46.47 14.97 -6.82
C ILE A 805 -47.24 16.14 -7.40
N GLU A 806 -46.65 17.34 -7.44
CA GLU A 806 -47.31 18.57 -8.00
C GLU A 806 -47.49 18.52 -9.52
N THR A 807 -46.72 17.69 -10.24
CA THR A 807 -46.69 17.65 -11.73
C THR A 807 -47.24 16.36 -12.32
N ARG A 808 -47.79 15.45 -11.54
CA ARG A 808 -48.43 14.18 -11.98
C ARG A 808 -49.79 14.40 -12.64
#